data_0cca16b764b6f8ef59a9e7f338db8750
#
_entry.id   0cca16b764b6f8ef59a9e7f338db8750
#
_cell.length_a   1.000
_cell.length_b   1.000
_cell.length_c   1.000
_cell.angle_alpha   90.00
_cell.angle_beta   90.00
_cell.angle_gamma   90.00
#
_symmetry.space_group_name_H-M   'P 1'
#
loop_
_entity.id
_entity.type
_entity.pdbx_description
1 polymer ?
#
loop_
_entity_poly.entity_id
_entity_poly.type
_entity_poly.pdbx_seq_one_letter_code
_entity_poly.pdbx_strand_id
1 'polypeptide(L)'
;MKRFKIILVALVAATMIQAVPITANAKTNNDTSKSIVTQNTVSDKTIKIIDIQIEAKNGSDITAKVQQALDVARDFAMDSVPYRIIIPKGTYTISSALEIYSNTQICAEGAHIIKQSFSGGMLRTAFPKGDNKLYGYSGYKNIKIVGGIWDGNAESQKYGEGKCKVFSSFRFAHATNITLENLSITNNVGSHHLELGGIDGATITGCTFEGYKDGGISGGKEAIQLDVMYSPEVFVGYPAFDDTPCINVKISNNTFKNVNRGVGNHTAVNGVYFENVEVTNNIFENITQQSILALNWKDCNISNNIMRNVGSGVDFKYMEPTLYNNPKVGSTNIDSQSKSTISNNIISISSSANENLPYIFGIRAWGTTINEANNSNSILEGNYFVEGVDILNNTITALGRIDAGISGKLMNDSKIYNNIVDFSNSKGNENSRGIYLRQSNNNTIENNTCHQINGTGGNGIHLSASDKNIIKTNTITDCTGNGISLNTYSNENQIIGGNVLGNSVNGISLNSSSANTVKNISDVKGNGNYGIIISNSSSSNKVIGVKVDSNKKSGIAVSGSSSSNTLTNNVSKNNGGNGVLIYNSANNIVSASSFSANKNYGLTISGNSRSNKATLCNSNNNKKGQAVITGKSSNNNVDVIKTDNKAKGTLPSIPQGVKLGGRTSTKIKLQWSKSENASGYYVYRKDNNGIYKKIKTIEGNSILSFIDSGLTPNKSYSYRITAYYKSNGNVINSSYSKTVSYTTLLKATDKFTGTSTKNTITLKWNKVSGATGYYVYRYDAKSNSYKTLITFNNENSISVRVTGLNPNTKYTYKVMAFKKTNSGTLKGDISKALSVTTKK
;
A
#
# COMPACT_ATOMS: atom_id res chain seq x y z
N MET A 1 -41.51 -16.95 1.03
CA MET A 1 -40.44 -16.03 0.66
C MET A 1 -39.73 -15.58 1.91
N LYS A 2 -38.72 -16.29 2.33
CA LYS A 2 -37.89 -15.94 3.52
C LYS A 2 -36.63 -15.26 3.03
N ARG A 3 -36.45 -14.00 3.45
CA ARG A 3 -35.25 -13.20 3.22
C ARG A 3 -34.14 -13.72 4.15
N PHE A 4 -33.07 -14.24 3.59
CA PHE A 4 -31.84 -14.45 4.33
C PHE A 4 -31.13 -13.12 4.46
N LYS A 5 -31.13 -12.54 5.66
CA LYS A 5 -30.23 -11.46 6.06
C LYS A 5 -28.87 -12.09 6.31
N ILE A 6 -27.90 -11.81 5.48
CA ILE A 6 -26.49 -12.01 5.80
C ILE A 6 -26.09 -10.82 6.67
N ILE A 7 -25.94 -11.06 7.96
CA ILE A 7 -25.38 -10.09 8.90
C ILE A 7 -23.87 -10.13 8.70
N LEU A 8 -23.34 -9.10 8.04
CA LEU A 8 -21.90 -8.83 8.05
C LEU A 8 -21.60 -8.10 9.37
N VAL A 9 -21.14 -8.84 10.37
CA VAL A 9 -20.66 -8.26 11.63
C VAL A 9 -19.32 -7.60 11.33
N ALA A 10 -19.35 -6.30 11.14
CA ALA A 10 -18.15 -5.48 11.21
C ALA A 10 -17.74 -5.38 12.68
N LEU A 11 -16.80 -6.21 13.10
CA LEU A 11 -16.19 -6.15 14.42
C LEU A 11 -15.26 -4.93 14.45
N VAL A 12 -15.79 -3.77 14.82
CA VAL A 12 -14.98 -2.62 15.22
C VAL A 12 -14.50 -2.92 16.64
N ALA A 13 -13.33 -3.51 16.75
CA ALA A 13 -12.64 -3.61 18.02
C ALA A 13 -12.09 -2.23 18.42
N ALA A 14 -12.90 -1.46 19.13
CA ALA A 14 -12.41 -0.32 19.88
C ALA A 14 -11.69 -0.88 21.12
N THR A 15 -10.40 -1.16 21.01
CA THR A 15 -9.55 -1.39 22.17
C THR A 15 -9.21 -0.04 22.80
N MET A 16 -9.96 0.32 23.82
CA MET A 16 -9.51 1.28 24.83
C MET A 16 -8.28 0.68 25.53
N ILE A 17 -7.13 1.20 25.25
CA ILE A 17 -5.93 0.94 26.08
C ILE A 17 -6.07 1.83 27.31
N GLN A 18 -6.56 1.25 28.40
CA GLN A 18 -6.36 1.83 29.73
C GLN A 18 -4.90 1.62 30.12
N ALA A 19 -4.21 2.72 30.37
CA ALA A 19 -2.87 2.70 30.95
C ALA A 19 -2.99 2.18 32.40
N VAL A 20 -2.46 1.00 32.66
CA VAL A 20 -2.26 0.47 34.00
C VAL A 20 -0.84 0.88 34.43
N PRO A 21 -0.65 1.55 35.56
CA PRO A 21 0.68 1.84 36.06
C PRO A 21 1.30 0.55 36.60
N ILE A 22 2.42 0.15 36.01
CA ILE A 22 3.24 -0.96 36.52
C ILE A 22 4.13 -0.41 37.63
N THR A 23 3.79 -0.70 38.87
CA THR A 23 4.68 -0.55 40.01
C THR A 23 5.64 -1.75 40.03
N ALA A 24 6.91 -1.47 39.76
CA ALA A 24 7.95 -2.45 39.90
C ALA A 24 8.35 -2.61 41.39
N ASN A 25 8.04 -3.77 41.97
CA ASN A 25 8.63 -4.20 43.24
C ASN A 25 9.91 -4.98 42.92
N ALA A 26 11.07 -4.39 43.21
CA ALA A 26 12.34 -5.06 43.22
C ALA A 26 12.46 -5.98 44.45
N LYS A 27 12.62 -7.27 44.23
CA LYS A 27 13.19 -8.21 45.22
C LYS A 27 14.58 -8.60 44.77
N THR A 28 15.53 -8.17 45.56
CA THR A 28 16.95 -8.61 45.54
C THR A 28 17.04 -10.10 45.84
N ASN A 29 17.69 -10.86 44.94
CA ASN A 29 18.42 -12.06 45.36
C ASN A 29 19.78 -12.06 44.68
N ASN A 30 20.79 -12.00 45.55
CA ASN A 30 22.19 -12.25 45.21
C ASN A 30 22.38 -13.69 44.68
N ASP A 31 23.00 -13.85 43.56
CA ASP A 31 23.87 -14.99 43.32
C ASP A 31 24.95 -14.62 42.27
N THR A 32 26.15 -14.90 42.68
CA THR A 32 27.41 -14.59 42.01
C THR A 32 27.75 -15.63 40.97
N SER A 33 27.84 -15.26 39.68
CA SER A 33 28.71 -15.92 38.72
C SER A 33 29.22 -14.94 37.68
N LYS A 34 30.49 -14.61 37.72
CA LYS A 34 31.21 -13.76 36.76
C LYS A 34 31.19 -14.39 35.37
N SER A 35 30.58 -13.73 34.43
CA SER A 35 30.89 -13.89 33.00
C SER A 35 31.52 -12.57 32.50
N ILE A 36 32.74 -12.69 32.02
CA ILE A 36 33.52 -11.58 31.44
C ILE A 36 32.85 -11.26 30.10
N VAL A 37 32.09 -10.16 30.05
CA VAL A 37 31.66 -9.48 28.83
C VAL A 37 32.66 -8.37 28.60
N THR A 38 33.49 -8.48 27.58
CA THR A 38 34.27 -7.36 27.05
C THR A 38 33.27 -6.32 26.48
N GLN A 39 32.99 -5.31 27.27
CA GLN A 39 32.32 -4.10 26.79
C GLN A 39 33.31 -3.33 25.94
N ASN A 40 33.00 -3.16 24.67
CA ASN A 40 33.55 -2.05 23.91
C ASN A 40 32.91 -0.78 24.49
N THR A 41 33.69 -0.06 25.28
CA THR A 41 33.33 1.26 25.77
C THR A 41 33.33 2.23 24.59
N VAL A 42 32.13 2.48 24.03
CA VAL A 42 31.86 3.76 23.39
C VAL A 42 31.82 4.78 24.51
N SER A 43 32.75 5.71 24.55
CA SER A 43 32.79 6.80 25.52
C SER A 43 31.52 7.64 25.33
N ASP A 44 30.57 7.50 26.23
CA ASP A 44 29.42 8.37 26.38
C ASP A 44 29.96 9.74 26.89
N LYS A 45 30.28 10.64 25.94
CA LYS A 45 30.49 12.04 26.26
C LYS A 45 29.13 12.60 26.67
N THR A 46 28.84 12.64 27.93
CA THR A 46 27.69 13.35 28.50
C THR A 46 27.76 14.80 28.04
N ILE A 47 26.90 15.20 27.09
CA ILE A 47 26.80 16.59 26.62
C ILE A 47 26.32 17.42 27.82
N LYS A 48 27.13 18.39 28.29
CA LYS A 48 26.76 19.28 29.39
C LYS A 48 25.85 20.39 28.87
N ILE A 49 24.57 20.34 29.21
CA ILE A 49 23.60 21.39 28.86
C ILE A 49 23.68 22.51 29.91
N ILE A 50 23.72 23.77 29.48
CA ILE A 50 23.66 24.95 30.35
C ILE A 50 22.22 25.47 30.39
N ASP A 51 21.59 25.47 31.55
CA ASP A 51 20.23 25.95 31.78
C ASP A 51 20.20 27.45 32.11
N ILE A 52 19.33 28.21 31.42
CA ILE A 52 18.99 29.58 31.74
C ILE A 52 17.53 29.63 32.14
N GLN A 53 17.24 29.90 33.40
CA GLN A 53 15.88 30.05 33.92
C GLN A 53 15.34 31.44 33.64
N ILE A 54 14.13 31.53 33.05
CA ILE A 54 13.44 32.79 32.85
C ILE A 54 12.62 33.12 34.09
N GLU A 55 13.01 34.17 34.81
CA GLU A 55 12.21 34.71 35.91
C GLU A 55 11.11 35.59 35.35
N ALA A 56 9.85 35.13 35.43
CA ALA A 56 8.70 35.88 34.91
C ALA A 56 7.49 35.80 35.84
N LYS A 57 6.78 36.92 35.98
CA LYS A 57 5.48 36.99 36.67
C LYS A 57 4.40 36.55 35.68
N ASN A 58 3.46 35.76 36.16
CA ASN A 58 2.28 35.38 35.37
C ASN A 58 1.55 36.64 34.83
N GLY A 59 1.19 36.60 33.54
CA GLY A 59 0.57 37.71 32.80
C GLY A 59 1.57 38.73 32.23
N SER A 60 2.89 38.63 32.49
CA SER A 60 3.88 39.59 31.97
C SER A 60 4.29 39.32 30.54
N ASP A 61 4.80 40.37 29.90
CA ASP A 61 5.54 40.27 28.64
C ASP A 61 6.96 39.70 28.94
N ILE A 62 7.29 38.59 28.32
CA ILE A 62 8.58 37.91 28.51
C ILE A 62 9.55 38.10 27.35
N THR A 63 9.20 38.87 26.34
CA THR A 63 9.97 39.02 25.09
C THR A 63 11.43 39.36 25.36
N ALA A 64 11.69 40.42 26.09
CA ALA A 64 13.06 40.91 26.32
C ALA A 64 13.89 39.89 27.11
N LYS A 65 13.31 39.25 28.12
CA LYS A 65 14.02 38.28 28.96
C LYS A 65 14.38 37.00 28.18
N VAL A 66 13.42 36.48 27.41
CA VAL A 66 13.66 35.29 26.56
C VAL A 66 14.67 35.62 25.47
N GLN A 67 14.54 36.77 24.79
CA GLN A 67 15.51 37.15 23.77
C GLN A 67 16.91 37.36 24.34
N GLN A 68 17.06 37.98 25.50
CA GLN A 68 18.36 38.11 26.15
C GLN A 68 19.00 36.75 26.45
N ALA A 69 18.23 35.77 26.92
CA ALA A 69 18.71 34.40 27.13
C ALA A 69 19.13 33.71 25.81
N LEU A 70 18.35 33.91 24.72
CA LEU A 70 18.67 33.44 23.39
C LEU A 70 19.94 34.09 22.83
N ASP A 71 20.16 35.39 23.09
CA ASP A 71 21.38 36.11 22.71
C ASP A 71 22.62 35.59 23.46
N VAL A 72 22.49 35.24 24.73
CA VAL A 72 23.57 34.54 25.49
C VAL A 72 23.88 33.19 24.81
N ALA A 73 22.84 32.41 24.40
CA ALA A 73 23.06 31.17 23.70
C ALA A 73 23.73 31.41 22.32
N ARG A 74 23.36 32.48 21.60
CA ARG A 74 24.05 32.84 20.34
C ARG A 74 25.55 32.98 20.51
N ASP A 75 25.96 33.65 21.60
CA ASP A 75 27.34 34.02 21.80
C ASP A 75 28.18 32.88 22.41
N PHE A 76 27.58 31.94 23.13
CA PHE A 76 28.32 30.96 23.94
C PHE A 76 27.93 29.48 23.67
N ALA A 77 26.82 29.20 23.03
CA ALA A 77 26.41 27.80 22.75
C ALA A 77 27.25 27.14 21.65
N MET A 78 27.64 25.90 21.88
CA MET A 78 28.37 25.08 20.89
C MET A 78 27.88 23.61 20.96
N ASP A 79 28.24 22.81 19.97
CA ASP A 79 27.77 21.43 19.83
C ASP A 79 28.01 20.57 21.08
N SER A 80 29.12 20.83 21.79
CA SER A 80 29.49 20.13 23.02
C SER A 80 28.84 20.71 24.27
N VAL A 81 28.35 21.96 24.22
CA VAL A 81 27.74 22.70 25.33
C VAL A 81 26.52 23.47 24.83
N PRO A 82 25.41 22.83 24.57
CA PRO A 82 24.17 23.51 24.17
C PRO A 82 23.57 24.27 25.36
N TYR A 83 22.80 25.29 25.06
CA TYR A 83 22.06 26.08 26.05
C TYR A 83 20.59 25.76 26.04
N ARG A 84 19.93 25.65 27.20
CA ARG A 84 18.49 25.43 27.33
C ARG A 84 17.86 26.58 28.13
N ILE A 85 16.97 27.29 27.45
CA ILE A 85 16.16 28.37 28.00
C ILE A 85 14.89 27.76 28.58
N ILE A 86 14.67 27.94 29.89
CA ILE A 86 13.53 27.36 30.59
C ILE A 86 12.53 28.47 30.90
N ILE A 87 11.34 28.41 30.24
CA ILE A 87 10.23 29.32 30.52
C ILE A 87 9.34 28.62 31.54
N PRO A 88 9.12 29.25 32.70
CA PRO A 88 8.36 28.61 33.78
C PRO A 88 6.87 28.47 33.41
N LYS A 89 6.16 27.57 34.09
CA LYS A 89 4.72 27.41 33.97
C LYS A 89 4.00 28.71 34.25
N GLY A 90 3.05 29.10 33.41
CA GLY A 90 2.24 30.30 33.52
C GLY A 90 1.73 30.81 32.20
N THR A 91 1.01 31.93 32.21
CA THR A 91 0.54 32.62 31.00
C THR A 91 1.36 33.87 30.78
N TYR A 92 1.87 34.06 29.60
CA TYR A 92 2.77 35.12 29.21
C TYR A 92 2.39 35.73 27.88
N THR A 93 2.88 36.94 27.60
CA THR A 93 2.76 37.51 26.27
C THR A 93 4.15 37.72 25.66
N ILE A 94 4.20 37.82 24.34
CA ILE A 94 5.35 38.31 23.58
C ILE A 94 4.92 39.47 22.68
N SER A 95 5.73 40.52 22.63
CA SER A 95 5.47 41.79 21.90
C SER A 95 6.31 41.90 20.61
N SER A 96 7.23 41.01 20.36
CA SER A 96 7.97 40.87 19.10
C SER A 96 8.38 39.43 18.84
N ALA A 97 8.81 39.14 17.62
CA ALA A 97 9.32 37.82 17.25
C ALA A 97 10.61 37.50 18.01
N LEU A 98 10.72 36.28 18.54
CA LEU A 98 11.93 35.76 19.14
C LEU A 98 12.87 35.20 18.07
N GLU A 99 14.16 35.48 18.18
CA GLU A 99 15.21 34.95 17.29
C GLU A 99 16.00 33.87 18.02
N ILE A 100 16.02 32.67 17.45
CA ILE A 100 16.74 31.50 17.97
C ILE A 100 17.97 31.20 17.13
N TYR A 101 18.97 30.60 17.75
CA TYR A 101 20.29 30.36 17.17
C TYR A 101 20.69 28.88 17.31
N SER A 102 21.82 28.50 16.70
CA SER A 102 22.33 27.12 16.77
C SER A 102 22.58 26.65 18.22
N ASN A 103 22.47 25.32 18.44
CA ASN A 103 22.74 24.66 19.72
C ASN A 103 21.88 25.16 20.89
N THR A 104 20.66 25.60 20.60
CA THR A 104 19.76 26.21 21.56
C THR A 104 18.48 25.38 21.72
N GLN A 105 18.06 25.22 22.97
CA GLN A 105 16.80 24.57 23.32
C GLN A 105 15.89 25.57 24.06
N ILE A 106 14.59 25.53 23.78
CA ILE A 106 13.55 26.19 24.58
C ILE A 106 12.70 25.10 25.23
N CYS A 107 12.59 25.13 26.55
CA CYS A 107 11.69 24.30 27.33
C CYS A 107 10.60 25.19 27.93
N ALA A 108 9.37 25.03 27.47
CA ALA A 108 8.22 25.86 27.85
C ALA A 108 7.05 25.02 28.43
N GLU A 109 7.37 23.91 29.09
CA GLU A 109 6.37 22.98 29.63
C GLU A 109 5.42 23.70 30.63
N GLY A 110 4.11 23.64 30.31
CA GLY A 110 3.09 24.31 31.11
C GLY A 110 2.98 25.82 30.92
N ALA A 111 3.78 26.41 30.03
CA ALA A 111 3.67 27.83 29.67
C ALA A 111 2.62 28.01 28.55
N HIS A 112 1.82 29.09 28.64
CA HIS A 112 0.96 29.60 27.60
C HIS A 112 1.48 30.93 27.11
N ILE A 113 2.04 30.98 25.90
CA ILE A 113 2.72 32.13 25.32
C ILE A 113 1.80 32.73 24.24
N ILE A 114 1.28 33.92 24.49
CA ILE A 114 0.30 34.59 23.67
C ILE A 114 0.96 35.72 22.87
N LYS A 115 0.77 35.67 21.56
CA LYS A 115 1.24 36.75 20.67
C LYS A 115 0.44 38.01 20.86
N GLN A 116 1.14 39.12 21.14
CA GLN A 116 0.54 40.44 21.04
C GLN A 116 0.36 40.86 19.56
N SER A 117 -0.27 42.01 19.31
CA SER A 117 -0.48 42.53 17.98
C SER A 117 0.80 43.19 17.44
N PHE A 118 1.64 42.41 16.77
CA PHE A 118 2.84 42.87 16.04
C PHE A 118 2.99 42.16 14.70
N SER A 119 3.80 42.71 13.80
CA SER A 119 4.08 42.11 12.49
C SER A 119 5.08 40.96 12.61
N GLY A 120 4.83 39.85 11.88
CA GLY A 120 5.65 38.65 11.84
C GLY A 120 5.21 37.55 12.82
N GLY A 121 5.96 36.45 12.82
CA GLY A 121 5.69 35.25 13.63
C GLY A 121 6.12 35.37 15.07
N MET A 122 6.04 34.27 15.82
CA MET A 122 6.38 34.21 17.23
C MET A 122 7.85 33.82 17.45
N LEU A 123 8.36 32.86 16.68
CA LEU A 123 9.73 32.33 16.80
C LEU A 123 10.32 32.07 15.40
N ARG A 124 11.57 32.45 15.23
CA ARG A 124 12.27 32.18 13.95
C ARG A 124 13.77 32.02 14.17
N THR A 125 14.47 31.39 13.24
CA THR A 125 15.91 31.57 13.10
C THR A 125 16.22 33.04 12.81
N ALA A 126 17.32 33.56 13.30
CA ALA A 126 17.65 34.97 13.10
C ALA A 126 17.86 35.30 11.61
N PHE A 127 17.52 36.50 11.18
CA PHE A 127 17.82 36.93 9.83
C PHE A 127 19.33 37.13 9.64
N PRO A 128 19.91 36.72 8.50
CA PRO A 128 21.29 37.03 8.15
C PRO A 128 21.51 38.57 8.18
N LYS A 129 22.61 39.02 8.73
CA LYS A 129 22.93 40.44 8.81
C LYS A 129 23.83 40.88 7.66
N GLY A 130 23.58 42.08 7.11
CA GLY A 130 24.35 42.64 6.00
C GLY A 130 24.26 41.78 4.73
N ASP A 131 25.37 41.62 4.04
CA ASP A 131 25.49 40.83 2.80
C ASP A 131 25.67 39.31 3.04
N ASN A 132 25.57 38.84 4.29
CA ASN A 132 25.68 37.43 4.61
C ASN A 132 24.54 36.66 3.99
N LYS A 133 24.86 35.57 3.32
CA LYS A 133 23.91 34.65 2.71
C LYS A 133 24.07 33.29 3.35
N LEU A 134 22.94 32.64 3.61
CA LEU A 134 22.92 31.26 4.04
C LEU A 134 22.75 30.37 2.79
N TYR A 135 23.53 29.31 2.69
CA TYR A 135 23.48 28.38 1.57
C TYR A 135 23.23 26.97 2.06
N GLY A 136 22.47 26.19 1.31
CA GLY A 136 22.18 24.82 1.63
C GLY A 136 21.61 24.66 3.04
N TYR A 137 22.20 23.81 3.81
CA TYR A 137 21.81 23.52 5.21
C TYR A 137 22.77 24.09 6.25
N SER A 138 23.59 25.07 5.90
CA SER A 138 24.74 25.51 6.74
C SER A 138 24.45 26.66 7.68
N GLY A 139 23.22 27.21 7.70
CA GLY A 139 22.92 28.41 8.45
C GLY A 139 22.80 28.18 9.96
N TYR A 140 21.94 27.24 10.35
CA TYR A 140 21.65 26.95 11.76
C TYR A 140 21.66 25.44 12.01
N LYS A 141 21.81 25.03 13.31
CA LYS A 141 21.79 23.61 13.67
C LYS A 141 21.41 23.38 15.13
N ASN A 142 20.92 22.14 15.39
CA ASN A 142 20.65 21.65 16.75
C ASN A 142 19.69 22.56 17.53
N ILE A 143 18.57 22.91 16.94
CA ILE A 143 17.53 23.72 17.60
C ILE A 143 16.43 22.78 18.11
N LYS A 144 16.09 22.91 19.41
CA LYS A 144 15.04 22.10 20.02
C LYS A 144 14.03 22.96 20.78
N ILE A 145 12.73 22.76 20.54
CA ILE A 145 11.64 23.39 21.27
C ILE A 145 10.78 22.31 21.92
N VAL A 146 10.58 22.37 23.22
CA VAL A 146 9.81 21.39 23.99
C VAL A 146 8.71 22.08 24.78
N GLY A 147 7.49 21.60 24.60
CA GLY A 147 6.33 22.03 25.40
C GLY A 147 5.81 23.42 25.10
N GLY A 148 4.81 23.79 25.88
CA GLY A 148 4.14 25.10 25.81
C GLY A 148 3.02 25.18 24.81
N ILE A 149 2.10 26.08 25.04
CA ILE A 149 1.07 26.54 24.12
C ILE A 149 1.55 27.87 23.53
N TRP A 150 1.79 27.89 22.23
CA TRP A 150 2.22 29.04 21.46
C TRP A 150 1.03 29.57 20.67
N ASP A 151 0.33 30.53 21.23
CA ASP A 151 -0.95 31.05 20.76
C ASP A 151 -0.76 32.28 19.86
N GLY A 152 -1.06 32.12 18.55
CA GLY A 152 -1.04 33.22 17.59
C GLY A 152 -2.11 34.27 17.82
N ASN A 153 -3.08 34.03 18.73
CA ASN A 153 -4.09 34.95 19.15
C ASN A 153 -4.90 35.58 18.00
N ALA A 154 -5.35 34.72 17.07
CA ALA A 154 -5.95 35.11 15.80
C ALA A 154 -7.09 36.13 15.93
N GLU A 155 -7.92 36.02 16.99
CA GLU A 155 -9.06 36.92 17.19
C GLU A 155 -8.65 38.36 17.56
N SER A 156 -7.46 38.53 18.12
CA SER A 156 -6.94 39.84 18.51
C SER A 156 -6.04 40.47 17.44
N GLN A 157 -5.72 39.76 16.35
CA GLN A 157 -4.92 40.32 15.26
C GLN A 157 -5.77 41.23 14.36
N LYS A 158 -5.30 42.43 14.14
CA LYS A 158 -6.00 43.41 13.29
C LYS A 158 -5.68 43.18 11.80
N TYR A 159 -6.70 43.23 10.96
CA TYR A 159 -6.57 43.11 9.50
C TYR A 159 -6.61 44.50 8.84
N GLY A 160 -5.83 44.72 7.82
CA GLY A 160 -6.06 45.76 6.84
C GLY A 160 -5.30 47.09 6.99
N GLU A 161 -4.64 47.42 8.08
CA GLU A 161 -3.94 48.68 8.29
C GLU A 161 -2.46 48.54 8.64
N GLY A 162 -1.72 47.69 7.94
CA GLY A 162 -0.27 47.63 8.11
C GLY A 162 0.25 46.89 9.35
N LYS A 163 -0.64 46.43 10.24
CA LYS A 163 -0.26 45.70 11.48
C LYS A 163 -0.81 44.28 11.46
N CYS A 164 0.08 43.30 11.59
CA CYS A 164 -0.23 41.87 11.77
C CYS A 164 -1.20 41.27 10.78
N LYS A 165 -0.93 41.36 9.48
CA LYS A 165 -1.83 40.83 8.45
C LYS A 165 -1.83 39.32 8.36
N VAL A 166 -0.65 38.74 8.24
CA VAL A 166 -0.44 37.31 8.02
C VAL A 166 0.90 36.92 8.60
N PHE A 167 0.99 35.80 9.25
CA PHE A 167 2.28 35.35 9.80
C PHE A 167 2.34 33.84 9.89
N SER A 168 3.53 33.30 9.65
CA SER A 168 3.87 31.95 10.07
C SER A 168 4.35 32.00 11.52
N SER A 169 3.73 31.22 12.42
CA SER A 169 4.04 31.29 13.85
C SER A 169 5.49 30.92 14.13
N PHE A 170 5.97 29.80 13.61
CA PHE A 170 7.38 29.40 13.68
C PHE A 170 7.98 29.32 12.28
N ARG A 171 9.23 29.82 12.12
CA ARG A 171 9.95 29.78 10.84
C ARG A 171 11.41 29.40 11.03
N PHE A 172 11.86 28.38 10.33
CA PHE A 172 13.24 27.93 10.34
C PHE A 172 13.77 27.82 8.92
N ALA A 173 14.97 28.34 8.67
CA ALA A 173 15.58 28.38 7.35
C ALA A 173 17.03 27.92 7.37
N HIS A 174 17.47 27.28 6.27
CA HIS A 174 18.85 26.85 6.04
C HIS A 174 19.49 26.16 7.25
N ALA A 175 18.82 25.13 7.79
CA ALA A 175 19.21 24.55 9.06
C ALA A 175 19.31 23.02 9.03
N THR A 176 20.03 22.49 10.03
CA THR A 176 20.09 21.06 10.32
C THR A 176 19.61 20.72 11.72
N ASN A 177 19.01 19.53 11.86
CA ASN A 177 18.62 18.97 13.16
C ASN A 177 17.68 19.89 13.98
N ILE A 178 16.48 20.10 13.47
CA ILE A 178 15.41 20.86 14.14
C ILE A 178 14.46 19.89 14.86
N THR A 179 14.18 20.11 16.13
CA THR A 179 13.27 19.27 16.92
C THR A 179 12.17 20.11 17.56
N LEU A 180 10.90 19.76 17.31
CA LEU A 180 9.72 20.24 18.01
C LEU A 180 9.05 19.07 18.71
N GLU A 181 8.85 19.19 20.04
CA GLU A 181 8.38 18.06 20.84
C GLU A 181 7.33 18.51 21.87
N ASN A 182 6.16 17.84 21.88
CA ASN A 182 5.11 17.99 22.89
C ASN A 182 4.62 19.43 23.08
N LEU A 183 4.57 20.24 22.04
CA LEU A 183 4.11 21.63 22.08
C LEU A 183 2.80 21.80 21.28
N SER A 184 2.10 22.90 21.54
CA SER A 184 0.93 23.30 20.73
C SER A 184 1.19 24.64 20.07
N ILE A 185 0.94 24.75 18.76
CA ILE A 185 0.90 26.03 18.05
C ILE A 185 -0.55 26.23 17.63
N THR A 186 -1.16 27.31 18.11
CA THR A 186 -2.59 27.52 17.98
C THR A 186 -2.95 28.89 17.39
N ASN A 187 -4.18 28.99 16.84
CA ASN A 187 -4.81 30.23 16.43
C ASN A 187 -3.97 31.07 15.44
N ASN A 188 -3.49 30.44 14.39
CA ASN A 188 -2.70 31.11 13.35
C ASN A 188 -3.56 31.90 12.36
N VAL A 189 -2.97 32.90 11.69
CA VAL A 189 -3.67 33.77 10.76
C VAL A 189 -3.01 33.77 9.38
N GLY A 190 -3.75 33.34 8.37
CA GLY A 190 -3.44 33.54 6.95
C GLY A 190 -2.17 32.90 6.41
N SER A 191 -1.37 32.23 7.24
CA SER A 191 -0.14 31.53 6.88
C SER A 191 0.04 30.23 7.68
N HIS A 192 1.23 29.78 7.94
CA HIS A 192 1.56 28.47 8.48
C HIS A 192 1.79 28.50 10.00
N HIS A 193 1.43 27.43 10.72
CA HIS A 193 1.81 27.28 12.12
C HIS A 193 3.33 27.06 12.20
N LEU A 194 3.87 26.24 11.32
CA LEU A 194 5.30 25.96 11.18
C LEU A 194 5.70 26.02 9.71
N GLU A 195 6.72 26.79 9.40
CA GLU A 195 7.28 26.93 8.05
C GLU A 195 8.77 26.57 8.08
N LEU A 196 9.16 25.58 7.28
CA LEU A 196 10.51 25.05 7.18
C LEU A 196 11.03 25.25 5.75
N GLY A 197 12.14 25.96 5.59
CA GLY A 197 12.77 26.22 4.28
C GLY A 197 14.21 25.77 4.25
N GLY A 198 14.57 24.84 3.36
CA GLY A 198 15.94 24.32 3.28
C GLY A 198 16.41 23.67 4.58
N ILE A 199 15.74 22.63 5.02
CA ILE A 199 16.06 21.94 6.29
C ILE A 199 16.55 20.52 5.99
N ASP A 200 17.67 20.12 6.57
CA ASP A 200 18.13 18.74 6.62
C ASP A 200 17.98 18.18 8.04
N GLY A 201 17.03 17.27 8.22
CA GLY A 201 16.73 16.67 9.50
C GLY A 201 15.83 17.52 10.38
N ALA A 202 14.51 17.32 10.28
CA ALA A 202 13.55 17.85 11.22
C ALA A 202 12.77 16.72 11.89
N THR A 203 12.54 16.84 13.21
CA THR A 203 11.67 15.93 13.97
C THR A 203 10.58 16.72 14.65
N ILE A 204 9.33 16.51 14.27
CA ILE A 204 8.14 17.13 14.86
C ILE A 204 7.29 16.01 15.44
N THR A 205 7.19 15.94 16.76
CA THR A 205 6.51 14.81 17.42
C THR A 205 5.73 15.22 18.67
N GLY A 206 4.56 14.60 18.85
CA GLY A 206 3.70 14.87 20.02
C GLY A 206 3.10 16.28 20.04
N CYS A 207 3.10 17.00 18.93
CA CYS A 207 2.66 18.37 18.83
C CYS A 207 1.19 18.48 18.41
N THR A 208 0.56 19.61 18.76
CA THR A 208 -0.77 19.98 18.30
C THR A 208 -0.70 21.26 17.46
N PHE A 209 -1.32 21.21 16.28
CA PHE A 209 -1.49 22.33 15.37
C PHE A 209 -3.00 22.59 15.24
N GLU A 210 -3.49 23.66 15.85
CA GLU A 210 -4.95 23.88 15.95
C GLU A 210 -5.35 25.32 15.65
N GLY A 211 -6.43 25.48 14.91
CA GLY A 211 -7.06 26.78 14.68
C GLY A 211 -6.36 27.60 13.60
N TYR A 212 -7.11 27.91 12.57
CA TYR A 212 -6.67 28.75 11.44
C TYR A 212 -7.75 29.76 11.11
N LYS A 213 -7.36 31.03 11.02
CA LYS A 213 -8.21 32.12 10.54
C LYS A 213 -7.72 32.61 9.19
N ASP A 214 -8.62 32.66 8.22
CA ASP A 214 -8.29 33.20 6.91
C ASP A 214 -7.92 34.68 7.03
N GLY A 215 -6.76 35.04 6.46
CA GLY A 215 -6.24 36.42 6.46
C GLY A 215 -6.71 37.24 5.26
N GLY A 216 -7.72 36.80 4.50
CA GLY A 216 -8.17 37.42 3.25
C GLY A 216 -7.21 37.18 2.08
N ILE A 217 -6.30 36.24 2.17
CA ILE A 217 -5.38 35.82 1.12
C ILE A 217 -5.93 34.55 0.50
N SER A 218 -6.15 34.54 -0.82
CA SER A 218 -6.61 33.36 -1.54
C SER A 218 -5.61 32.19 -1.44
N GLY A 219 -6.12 30.98 -1.28
CA GLY A 219 -5.37 29.73 -1.27
C GLY A 219 -5.30 29.03 0.10
N GLY A 220 -5.22 27.73 0.07
CA GLY A 220 -5.06 26.90 1.26
C GLY A 220 -3.67 27.03 1.85
N LYS A 221 -3.55 27.03 3.18
CA LYS A 221 -2.29 27.07 3.90
C LYS A 221 -2.09 25.80 4.74
N GLU A 222 -0.93 25.23 4.65
CA GLU A 222 -0.52 24.07 5.42
C GLU A 222 -0.22 24.46 6.87
N ALA A 223 -0.63 23.63 7.84
CA ALA A 223 -0.20 23.85 9.22
C ALA A 223 1.32 23.66 9.37
N ILE A 224 1.88 22.61 8.73
CA ILE A 224 3.33 22.47 8.54
C ILE A 224 3.64 22.62 7.05
N GLN A 225 4.34 23.67 6.70
CA GLN A 225 4.81 23.96 5.35
C GLN A 225 6.27 23.52 5.22
N LEU A 226 6.57 22.74 4.21
CA LEU A 226 7.93 22.43 3.75
C LEU A 226 8.20 23.27 2.49
N ASP A 227 9.25 24.08 2.49
CA ASP A 227 9.58 24.95 1.37
C ASP A 227 10.94 24.62 0.74
N VAL A 228 11.04 24.96 -0.55
CA VAL A 228 12.30 25.10 -1.27
C VAL A 228 12.76 26.54 -1.14
N MET A 229 14.04 26.76 -0.88
CA MET A 229 14.63 28.10 -0.81
C MET A 229 14.80 28.67 -2.24
N TYR A 230 13.67 29.02 -2.86
CA TYR A 230 13.57 29.34 -4.28
C TYR A 230 13.62 30.85 -4.58
N SER A 231 12.87 31.64 -3.83
CA SER A 231 12.75 33.08 -4.05
C SER A 231 12.39 33.84 -2.78
N PRO A 232 12.63 35.18 -2.75
CA PRO A 232 12.22 36.01 -1.62
C PRO A 232 10.72 36.06 -1.41
N GLU A 233 9.89 35.77 -2.43
CA GLU A 233 8.44 35.72 -2.29
C GLU A 233 7.98 34.45 -1.56
N VAL A 234 8.73 33.36 -1.71
CA VAL A 234 8.43 32.08 -1.07
C VAL A 234 8.94 32.09 0.37
N PHE A 235 10.17 32.51 0.61
CA PHE A 235 10.78 32.48 1.96
C PHE A 235 11.44 33.80 2.32
N VAL A 236 10.64 34.78 2.71
CA VAL A 236 11.08 36.18 2.98
C VAL A 236 12.17 36.23 4.07
N GLY A 237 13.24 36.97 3.79
CA GLY A 237 14.24 37.36 4.77
C GLY A 237 15.44 36.42 4.91
N TYR A 238 15.54 35.34 4.14
CA TYR A 238 16.62 34.36 4.21
C TYR A 238 17.30 34.13 2.85
N PRO A 239 18.12 35.05 2.33
CA PRO A 239 18.99 34.73 1.22
C PRO A 239 20.10 33.72 1.67
N ALA A 240 20.61 32.74 0.88
CA ALA A 240 20.42 32.67 -0.57
C ALA A 240 19.14 31.92 -0.95
N PHE A 241 18.70 32.24 -2.17
CA PHE A 241 17.62 31.48 -2.81
C PHE A 241 18.28 30.52 -3.81
N ASP A 242 18.72 29.37 -3.31
CA ASP A 242 19.60 28.40 -3.97
C ASP A 242 18.90 27.08 -4.31
N ASP A 243 17.56 27.07 -4.25
CA ASP A 243 16.69 25.94 -4.47
C ASP A 243 16.86 24.77 -3.47
N THR A 244 17.41 25.03 -2.29
CA THR A 244 17.58 24.00 -1.27
C THR A 244 16.22 23.53 -0.73
N PRO A 245 15.85 22.24 -0.85
CA PRO A 245 14.62 21.68 -0.33
C PRO A 245 14.73 21.29 1.16
N CYS A 246 13.62 20.89 1.76
CA CYS A 246 13.65 20.14 3.02
C CYS A 246 13.83 18.65 2.75
N ILE A 247 14.76 18.01 3.49
CA ILE A 247 15.02 16.56 3.42
C ILE A 247 15.12 15.96 4.83
N ASN A 248 14.96 14.63 4.94
CA ASN A 248 15.06 13.89 6.21
C ASN A 248 14.09 14.43 7.29
N VAL A 249 12.84 14.72 6.90
CA VAL A 249 11.84 15.31 7.79
C VAL A 249 10.92 14.25 8.36
N LYS A 250 10.79 14.21 9.69
CA LYS A 250 9.91 13.28 10.40
C LYS A 250 8.82 14.02 11.16
N ILE A 251 7.56 13.76 10.79
CA ILE A 251 6.35 14.33 11.38
C ILE A 251 5.52 13.19 11.94
N SER A 252 5.54 12.98 13.25
CA SER A 252 4.93 11.79 13.83
C SER A 252 4.21 12.04 15.15
N ASN A 253 3.12 11.30 15.38
CA ASN A 253 2.35 11.37 16.64
C ASN A 253 1.77 12.78 16.93
N ASN A 254 1.49 13.58 15.91
CA ASN A 254 0.94 14.93 16.05
C ASN A 254 -0.57 14.95 15.82
N THR A 255 -1.22 16.00 16.29
CA THR A 255 -2.63 16.30 16.03
C THR A 255 -2.74 17.59 15.23
N PHE A 256 -3.46 17.52 14.11
CA PHE A 256 -3.84 18.65 13.27
C PHE A 256 -5.35 18.82 13.35
N LYS A 257 -5.82 19.98 13.80
CA LYS A 257 -7.25 20.17 14.06
C LYS A 257 -7.73 21.56 13.67
N ASN A 258 -8.89 21.60 12.99
CA ASN A 258 -9.51 22.86 12.57
C ASN A 258 -8.54 23.76 11.78
N VAL A 259 -7.78 23.16 10.85
CA VAL A 259 -6.84 23.85 9.97
C VAL A 259 -7.23 23.67 8.52
N ASN A 260 -6.66 24.50 7.66
CA ASN A 260 -7.00 24.48 6.25
C ASN A 260 -6.39 23.25 5.54
N ARG A 261 -5.06 23.07 5.66
CA ARG A 261 -4.31 21.86 5.29
C ARG A 261 -3.45 21.39 6.44
N GLY A 262 -3.14 20.11 6.48
CA GLY A 262 -2.29 19.57 7.55
C GLY A 262 -0.81 19.79 7.27
N VAL A 263 -0.21 18.93 6.45
CA VAL A 263 1.23 18.93 6.12
C VAL A 263 1.39 19.04 4.61
N GLY A 264 2.39 19.77 4.15
CA GLY A 264 2.74 19.75 2.73
C GLY A 264 3.59 20.89 2.25
N ASN A 265 3.51 21.12 0.96
CA ASN A 265 4.13 22.23 0.26
C ASN A 265 3.27 22.64 -0.94
N HIS A 266 3.38 23.90 -1.34
CA HIS A 266 2.72 24.41 -2.55
C HIS A 266 3.71 25.05 -3.54
N THR A 267 5.00 24.91 -3.30
CA THR A 267 6.09 25.33 -4.18
C THR A 267 6.86 24.12 -4.64
N ALA A 268 7.18 24.05 -5.92
CA ALA A 268 8.04 23.04 -6.51
C ALA A 268 8.99 23.65 -7.54
N VAL A 269 10.22 23.18 -7.55
CA VAL A 269 11.23 23.50 -8.57
C VAL A 269 11.53 22.24 -9.37
N ASN A 270 11.60 22.36 -10.69
CA ASN A 270 11.89 21.22 -11.56
C ASN A 270 13.24 20.59 -11.22
N GLY A 271 13.25 19.27 -11.00
CA GLY A 271 14.46 18.51 -10.63
C GLY A 271 14.89 18.64 -9.17
N VAL A 272 14.12 19.34 -8.34
CA VAL A 272 14.35 19.45 -6.88
C VAL A 272 13.29 18.68 -6.13
N TYR A 273 13.70 17.80 -5.23
CA TYR A 273 12.80 16.90 -4.49
C TYR A 273 12.94 17.09 -2.99
N PHE A 274 11.80 16.97 -2.31
CA PHE A 274 11.76 16.74 -0.88
C PHE A 274 11.98 15.25 -0.64
N GLU A 275 13.12 14.88 -0.10
CA GLU A 275 13.49 13.48 0.05
C GLU A 275 13.37 13.00 1.49
N ASN A 276 13.00 11.74 1.66
CA ASN A 276 12.98 11.08 2.97
C ASN A 276 12.04 11.76 3.97
N VAL A 277 10.83 12.12 3.52
CA VAL A 277 9.80 12.74 4.37
C VAL A 277 8.90 11.65 4.94
N GLU A 278 8.82 11.56 6.25
CA GLU A 278 7.95 10.65 6.99
C GLU A 278 6.79 11.41 7.65
N VAL A 279 5.54 11.06 7.31
CA VAL A 279 4.33 11.56 7.98
C VAL A 279 3.58 10.36 8.55
N THR A 280 3.78 10.09 9.85
CA THR A 280 3.36 8.81 10.43
C THR A 280 2.63 8.95 11.78
N ASN A 281 1.60 8.13 11.99
CA ASN A 281 0.87 8.07 13.26
C ASN A 281 0.23 9.41 13.69
N ASN A 282 -0.10 10.30 12.75
CA ASN A 282 -0.72 11.58 13.05
C ASN A 282 -2.25 11.47 12.99
N ILE A 283 -2.91 12.39 13.70
CA ILE A 283 -4.37 12.59 13.66
C ILE A 283 -4.66 13.90 12.95
N PHE A 284 -5.48 13.84 11.90
CA PHE A 284 -6.01 14.99 11.18
C PHE A 284 -7.52 15.04 11.40
N GLU A 285 -8.02 16.14 11.92
CA GLU A 285 -9.43 16.28 12.28
C GLU A 285 -9.97 17.66 11.82
N ASN A 286 -11.10 17.64 11.11
CA ASN A 286 -11.73 18.85 10.56
C ASN A 286 -10.78 19.66 9.65
N ILE A 287 -10.14 18.99 8.70
CA ILE A 287 -9.28 19.63 7.71
C ILE A 287 -10.13 20.05 6.52
N THR A 288 -10.14 21.34 6.16
CA THR A 288 -11.04 21.83 5.13
C THR A 288 -10.62 21.51 3.69
N GLN A 289 -9.34 21.23 3.46
CA GLN A 289 -8.78 20.83 2.17
C GLN A 289 -8.05 19.50 2.26
N GLN A 290 -6.79 19.40 1.84
CA GLN A 290 -6.00 18.17 1.92
C GLN A 290 -5.37 17.98 3.32
N SER A 291 -5.43 16.77 3.85
CA SER A 291 -4.67 16.43 5.06
C SER A 291 -3.18 16.46 4.80
N ILE A 292 -2.73 15.92 3.65
CA ILE A 292 -1.33 15.92 3.24
C ILE A 292 -1.26 16.29 1.76
N LEU A 293 -0.45 17.30 1.43
CA LEU A 293 -0.13 17.72 0.06
C LEU A 293 1.37 17.52 -0.18
N ALA A 294 1.72 16.42 -0.82
CA ALA A 294 3.08 16.02 -1.11
C ALA A 294 3.44 16.37 -2.57
N LEU A 295 3.96 17.55 -2.82
CA LEU A 295 4.35 18.02 -4.14
C LEU A 295 5.87 17.84 -4.33
N ASN A 296 6.31 17.06 -5.30
CA ASN A 296 7.70 16.67 -5.55
C ASN A 296 8.37 15.94 -4.37
N TRP A 297 7.63 15.10 -3.65
CA TRP A 297 8.22 14.28 -2.61
C TRP A 297 8.76 12.96 -3.17
N LYS A 298 9.93 12.52 -2.70
CA LYS A 298 10.63 11.30 -3.15
C LYS A 298 11.05 10.46 -1.94
N ASP A 299 11.02 9.14 -2.08
CA ASP A 299 11.40 8.17 -1.03
C ASP A 299 10.69 8.42 0.32
N CYS A 300 9.39 8.66 0.27
CA CYS A 300 8.59 9.12 1.38
C CYS A 300 7.74 8.02 2.00
N ASN A 301 7.41 8.18 3.29
CA ASN A 301 6.53 7.30 4.02
C ASN A 301 5.36 8.06 4.65
N ILE A 302 4.15 7.85 4.11
CA ILE A 302 2.91 8.41 4.65
C ILE A 302 2.08 7.26 5.21
N SER A 303 2.17 7.00 6.52
CA SER A 303 1.56 5.78 7.05
C SER A 303 0.96 5.89 8.45
N ASN A 304 -0.02 5.03 8.70
CA ASN A 304 -0.70 4.91 9.99
C ASN A 304 -1.37 6.21 10.47
N ASN A 305 -1.72 7.12 9.56
CA ASN A 305 -2.41 8.35 9.92
C ASN A 305 -3.93 8.12 9.98
N ILE A 306 -4.59 8.86 10.87
CA ILE A 306 -6.04 8.88 11.00
C ILE A 306 -6.54 10.25 10.54
N MET A 307 -7.33 10.27 9.48
CA MET A 307 -7.89 11.47 8.86
C MET A 307 -9.41 11.45 9.01
N ARG A 308 -9.97 12.27 9.91
CA ARG A 308 -11.40 12.31 10.20
C ARG A 308 -12.01 13.63 9.79
N ASN A 309 -13.13 13.56 9.11
CA ASN A 309 -13.86 14.75 8.68
C ASN A 309 -12.98 15.71 7.86
N VAL A 310 -12.33 15.18 6.82
CA VAL A 310 -11.38 15.92 5.99
C VAL A 310 -11.94 16.21 4.59
N GLY A 311 -11.50 17.29 3.96
CA GLY A 311 -11.86 17.64 2.59
C GLY A 311 -11.29 16.67 1.57
N SER A 312 -10.02 16.32 1.71
CA SER A 312 -9.35 15.24 0.98
C SER A 312 -8.23 14.63 1.84
N GLY A 313 -7.84 13.41 1.53
CA GLY A 313 -6.81 12.71 2.30
C GLY A 313 -5.40 13.09 1.85
N VAL A 314 -4.74 12.22 1.09
CA VAL A 314 -3.35 12.38 0.63
C VAL A 314 -3.32 12.78 -0.84
N ASP A 315 -2.66 13.87 -1.15
CA ASP A 315 -2.41 14.38 -2.50
C ASP A 315 -0.92 14.29 -2.82
N PHE A 316 -0.53 13.28 -3.56
CA PHE A 316 0.83 13.02 -3.98
C PHE A 316 1.02 13.41 -5.44
N LYS A 317 1.81 14.44 -5.71
CA LYS A 317 1.95 15.00 -7.05
C LYS A 317 3.40 15.17 -7.47
N TYR A 318 3.66 15.00 -8.77
CA TYR A 318 4.89 15.45 -9.40
C TYR A 318 4.61 16.57 -10.38
N MET A 319 5.29 17.70 -10.12
CA MET A 319 5.20 18.97 -10.78
C MET A 319 3.75 19.42 -10.99
N GLU A 320 3.29 20.29 -10.15
CA GLU A 320 2.17 21.17 -10.48
C GLU A 320 2.75 22.41 -11.14
N PRO A 321 2.29 22.81 -12.33
CA PRO A 321 2.66 24.10 -12.89
C PRO A 321 2.10 25.18 -11.96
N THR A 322 2.91 25.67 -11.06
CA THR A 322 2.57 26.79 -10.18
C THR A 322 3.15 28.08 -10.75
N LEU A 323 2.66 29.21 -10.29
CA LEU A 323 3.09 30.56 -10.69
C LEU A 323 4.60 30.83 -10.45
N TYR A 324 5.31 29.93 -9.78
CA TYR A 324 6.70 30.02 -9.37
C TYR A 324 7.64 29.07 -10.11
N ASN A 325 7.22 28.57 -11.26
CA ASN A 325 8.04 27.72 -12.10
C ASN A 325 9.15 28.51 -12.80
N ASN A 326 10.28 28.65 -12.16
CA ASN A 326 11.49 28.92 -12.90
C ASN A 326 12.07 27.58 -13.38
N PRO A 327 12.06 27.27 -14.67
CA PRO A 327 12.63 26.04 -15.17
C PRO A 327 14.16 26.15 -15.12
N LYS A 328 14.77 25.89 -13.97
CA LYS A 328 16.12 25.33 -14.07
C LYS A 328 15.94 23.97 -14.69
N VAL A 329 16.53 23.81 -15.88
CA VAL A 329 16.48 22.58 -16.67
C VAL A 329 17.16 21.48 -15.84
N GLY A 330 16.39 20.79 -15.02
CA GLY A 330 16.78 19.54 -14.39
C GLY A 330 16.21 18.39 -15.20
N SER A 331 16.76 17.21 -15.06
CA SER A 331 16.28 16.02 -15.76
C SER A 331 14.77 15.83 -15.56
N THR A 332 14.04 15.65 -16.66
CA THR A 332 12.60 15.36 -16.67
C THR A 332 12.27 13.96 -16.15
N ASN A 333 13.28 13.14 -15.93
CA ASN A 333 13.13 11.78 -15.45
C ASN A 333 13.33 11.76 -13.95
N ILE A 334 12.23 11.56 -13.24
CA ILE A 334 12.27 11.08 -11.87
C ILE A 334 12.93 9.71 -11.93
N ASP A 335 13.97 9.54 -11.14
CA ASP A 335 14.63 8.25 -11.00
C ASP A 335 13.57 7.19 -10.69
N SER A 336 13.40 6.22 -11.59
CA SER A 336 12.46 5.10 -11.48
C SER A 336 12.66 4.22 -10.23
N GLN A 337 13.64 4.55 -9.39
CA GLN A 337 13.95 3.89 -8.12
C GLN A 337 13.34 4.56 -6.90
N SER A 338 12.62 5.66 -7.03
CA SER A 338 11.86 6.27 -5.93
C SER A 338 10.86 5.25 -5.36
N LYS A 339 10.87 5.05 -4.04
CA LYS A 339 9.98 4.11 -3.33
C LYS A 339 9.15 4.84 -2.28
N SER A 340 8.20 5.61 -2.73
CA SER A 340 7.26 6.25 -1.82
C SER A 340 6.13 5.30 -1.43
N THR A 341 5.74 5.33 -0.17
CA THR A 341 4.70 4.46 0.38
C THR A 341 3.60 5.26 1.05
N ILE A 342 2.34 4.98 0.69
CA ILE A 342 1.14 5.52 1.34
C ILE A 342 0.37 4.33 1.92
N SER A 343 0.46 4.10 3.25
CA SER A 343 -0.04 2.83 3.78
C SER A 343 -0.70 2.92 5.15
N ASN A 344 -1.64 2.00 5.39
CA ASN A 344 -2.32 1.83 6.67
C ASN A 344 -3.03 3.11 7.17
N ASN A 345 -3.39 4.04 6.29
CA ASN A 345 -4.11 5.24 6.68
C ASN A 345 -5.62 4.96 6.74
N ILE A 346 -6.31 5.58 7.69
CA ILE A 346 -7.76 5.58 7.81
C ILE A 346 -8.26 6.97 7.41
N ILE A 347 -9.00 7.06 6.32
CA ILE A 347 -9.42 8.32 5.70
C ILE A 347 -10.94 8.37 5.65
N SER A 348 -11.55 9.37 6.30
CA SER A 348 -12.99 9.63 6.25
C SER A 348 -13.25 11.04 5.71
N ILE A 349 -13.80 11.11 4.49
CA ILE A 349 -14.13 12.35 3.81
C ILE A 349 -15.41 12.95 4.42
N SER A 350 -15.38 14.24 4.68
CA SER A 350 -16.45 14.99 5.33
C SER A 350 -17.77 15.02 4.54
N SER A 351 -18.88 15.10 5.23
CA SER A 351 -20.20 15.39 4.65
C SER A 351 -20.31 16.85 4.14
N SER A 352 -19.55 17.75 4.76
CA SER A 352 -19.40 19.16 4.37
C SER A 352 -18.09 19.42 3.66
N ALA A 353 -17.42 18.36 3.16
CA ALA A 353 -16.23 18.50 2.32
C ALA A 353 -16.51 19.54 1.24
N ASN A 354 -15.70 20.55 1.25
CA ASN A 354 -15.88 21.82 0.58
C ASN A 354 -16.40 21.61 -0.87
N GLU A 355 -17.66 21.96 -1.10
CA GLU A 355 -18.31 21.83 -2.42
C GLU A 355 -17.54 22.59 -3.51
N ASN A 356 -16.71 23.55 -3.11
CA ASN A 356 -15.84 24.33 -3.99
C ASN A 356 -14.52 23.63 -4.34
N LEU A 357 -14.19 22.47 -3.74
CA LEU A 357 -13.03 21.71 -4.18
C LEU A 357 -13.29 21.09 -5.56
N PRO A 358 -12.42 21.32 -6.54
CA PRO A 358 -12.66 20.85 -7.91
C PRO A 358 -12.62 19.33 -8.02
N TYR A 359 -11.93 18.65 -7.11
CA TYR A 359 -11.80 17.20 -7.08
C TYR A 359 -11.54 16.71 -5.65
N ILE A 360 -12.39 15.79 -5.15
CA ILE A 360 -12.32 15.23 -3.79
C ILE A 360 -11.91 13.76 -3.87
N PHE A 361 -10.92 13.36 -3.07
CA PHE A 361 -10.35 12.03 -3.11
C PHE A 361 -9.86 11.55 -1.73
N GLY A 362 -9.78 10.24 -1.59
CA GLY A 362 -9.07 9.64 -0.46
C GLY A 362 -7.57 9.75 -0.64
N ILE A 363 -7.03 9.15 -1.70
CA ILE A 363 -5.61 9.21 -2.08
C ILE A 363 -5.52 9.55 -3.57
N ARG A 364 -4.70 10.52 -3.91
CA ARG A 364 -4.41 10.91 -5.28
C ARG A 364 -2.91 10.82 -5.54
N ALA A 365 -2.50 10.18 -6.66
CA ALA A 365 -1.14 10.12 -7.14
C ALA A 365 -1.10 10.61 -8.59
N TRP A 366 -0.70 11.86 -8.82
CA TRP A 366 -0.84 12.54 -10.11
C TRP A 366 0.48 13.12 -10.62
N GLY A 367 0.81 12.76 -11.86
CA GLY A 367 1.77 13.47 -12.69
C GLY A 367 1.12 14.61 -13.49
N THR A 368 1.95 15.38 -14.16
CA THR A 368 1.54 16.54 -14.97
C THR A 368 1.88 16.31 -16.44
N THR A 369 0.95 16.60 -17.35
CA THR A 369 1.20 16.55 -18.80
C THR A 369 1.85 17.84 -19.30
N ILE A 370 2.62 17.76 -20.37
CA ILE A 370 3.22 18.92 -21.03
C ILE A 370 2.18 19.96 -21.46
N ASN A 371 0.98 19.53 -21.89
CA ASN A 371 -0.08 20.44 -22.30
C ASN A 371 -0.71 21.20 -21.13
N GLU A 372 -0.79 20.58 -19.94
CA GLU A 372 -1.27 21.26 -18.72
C GLU A 372 -0.25 22.30 -18.24
N ALA A 373 1.03 22.00 -18.40
CA ALA A 373 2.11 22.91 -18.05
C ALA A 373 2.21 24.13 -18.97
N ASN A 374 2.05 23.95 -20.27
CA ASN A 374 2.16 25.04 -21.25
C ASN A 374 1.08 26.12 -21.09
N ASN A 375 -0.06 25.81 -20.42
CA ASN A 375 -1.08 26.80 -20.09
C ASN A 375 -0.71 27.74 -18.94
N SER A 376 0.43 27.54 -18.28
CA SER A 376 0.85 28.25 -17.06
C SER A 376 2.20 28.96 -17.19
N ASN A 377 2.66 29.30 -18.37
CA ASN A 377 4.00 29.90 -18.65
C ASN A 377 5.18 29.06 -18.16
N SER A 378 5.00 27.78 -17.89
CA SER A 378 6.11 26.88 -17.52
C SER A 378 6.63 26.15 -18.76
N ILE A 379 7.95 26.17 -18.94
CA ILE A 379 8.62 25.43 -20.01
C ILE A 379 8.89 24.01 -19.49
N LEU A 380 7.99 23.06 -19.79
CA LEU A 380 8.20 21.66 -19.50
C LEU A 380 8.54 20.92 -20.80
N GLU A 381 9.59 20.12 -20.78
CA GLU A 381 10.07 19.36 -21.94
C GLU A 381 9.36 18.01 -22.14
N GLY A 382 8.44 17.63 -21.28
CA GLY A 382 7.74 16.35 -21.36
C GLY A 382 6.64 16.15 -20.31
N ASN A 383 6.14 14.91 -20.22
CA ASN A 383 5.23 14.51 -19.18
C ASN A 383 6.00 14.13 -17.89
N TYR A 384 5.49 14.52 -16.74
CA TYR A 384 6.01 14.13 -15.45
C TYR A 384 5.19 12.97 -14.90
N PHE A 385 5.80 11.82 -14.75
CA PHE A 385 5.16 10.60 -14.25
C PHE A 385 5.36 10.45 -12.74
N VAL A 386 4.35 9.93 -12.06
CA VAL A 386 4.47 9.38 -10.71
C VAL A 386 4.83 7.91 -10.85
N GLU A 387 6.00 7.50 -10.40
CA GLU A 387 6.50 6.13 -10.53
C GLU A 387 6.85 5.51 -9.17
N GLY A 388 6.67 4.19 -9.03
CA GLY A 388 7.09 3.44 -7.85
C GLY A 388 6.36 3.80 -6.54
N VAL A 389 5.14 4.33 -6.61
CA VAL A 389 4.34 4.65 -5.42
C VAL A 389 3.50 3.45 -5.01
N ASP A 390 3.73 2.94 -3.83
CA ASP A 390 2.98 1.83 -3.25
C ASP A 390 1.84 2.35 -2.34
N ILE A 391 0.58 2.12 -2.73
CA ILE A 391 -0.63 2.49 -1.97
C ILE A 391 -1.21 1.21 -1.33
N LEU A 392 -0.98 1.03 -0.03
CA LEU A 392 -1.14 -0.26 0.62
C LEU A 392 -2.03 -0.20 1.88
N ASN A 393 -2.97 -1.14 2.03
CA ASN A 393 -3.72 -1.35 3.29
C ASN A 393 -4.48 -0.10 3.80
N ASN A 394 -4.85 0.85 2.96
CA ASN A 394 -5.59 2.02 3.40
C ASN A 394 -7.10 1.72 3.46
N THR A 395 -7.81 2.37 4.38
CA THR A 395 -9.27 2.34 4.46
C THR A 395 -9.81 3.74 4.15
N ILE A 396 -10.64 3.84 3.11
CA ILE A 396 -11.19 5.10 2.62
C ILE A 396 -12.71 5.03 2.64
N THR A 397 -13.33 5.96 3.36
CA THR A 397 -14.77 6.11 3.47
C THR A 397 -15.17 7.55 3.16
N ALA A 398 -16.44 7.78 2.82
CA ALA A 398 -16.97 9.13 2.59
C ALA A 398 -18.38 9.27 3.17
N LEU A 399 -18.68 10.45 3.69
CA LEU A 399 -20.02 10.85 4.14
C LEU A 399 -20.67 11.82 3.15
N GLY A 400 -19.88 12.63 2.47
CA GLY A 400 -20.31 13.60 1.44
C GLY A 400 -19.93 13.21 0.03
N ARG A 401 -19.78 14.23 -0.82
CA ARG A 401 -19.26 14.07 -2.18
C ARG A 401 -17.85 13.49 -2.15
N ILE A 402 -17.58 12.56 -3.06
CA ILE A 402 -16.25 12.06 -3.35
C ILE A 402 -16.15 11.66 -4.82
N ASP A 403 -15.07 12.04 -5.50
CA ASP A 403 -14.84 11.74 -6.91
C ASP A 403 -14.06 10.42 -7.08
N ALA A 404 -13.12 10.13 -6.20
CA ALA A 404 -12.40 8.86 -6.21
C ALA A 404 -11.88 8.44 -4.82
N GLY A 405 -11.90 7.15 -4.54
CA GLY A 405 -11.20 6.62 -3.37
C GLY A 405 -9.69 6.70 -3.56
N ILE A 406 -9.19 6.05 -4.62
CA ILE A 406 -7.79 6.12 -5.04
C ILE A 406 -7.75 6.56 -6.49
N SER A 407 -6.98 7.59 -6.82
CA SER A 407 -6.86 8.14 -8.17
C SER A 407 -5.40 8.26 -8.60
N GLY A 408 -5.05 7.61 -9.72
CA GLY A 408 -3.76 7.73 -10.40
C GLY A 408 -3.89 8.41 -11.76
N LYS A 409 -3.00 9.36 -12.06
CA LYS A 409 -2.86 9.97 -13.38
C LYS A 409 -1.38 10.05 -13.73
N LEU A 410 -0.99 9.57 -14.91
CA LEU A 410 0.42 9.42 -15.26
C LEU A 410 1.20 8.67 -14.16
N MET A 411 0.54 7.68 -13.57
CA MET A 411 1.08 6.84 -12.49
C MET A 411 1.53 5.50 -13.08
N ASN A 412 2.82 5.19 -13.01
CA ASN A 412 3.38 3.98 -13.60
C ASN A 412 4.10 3.11 -12.56
N ASP A 413 4.26 1.82 -12.89
CA ASP A 413 5.09 0.86 -12.14
C ASP A 413 4.82 0.81 -10.63
N SER A 414 3.58 1.09 -10.25
CA SER A 414 3.12 1.29 -8.87
C SER A 414 2.18 0.17 -8.42
N LYS A 415 1.97 0.04 -7.10
CA LYS A 415 1.08 -0.96 -6.54
C LYS A 415 -0.05 -0.33 -5.75
N ILE A 416 -1.27 -0.78 -6.02
CA ILE A 416 -2.47 -0.50 -5.22
C ILE A 416 -2.92 -1.83 -4.63
N TYR A 417 -2.61 -2.07 -3.36
CA TYR A 417 -2.74 -3.40 -2.76
C TYR A 417 -3.49 -3.37 -1.43
N ASN A 418 -4.47 -4.28 -1.31
CA ASN A 418 -5.18 -4.55 -0.05
C ASN A 418 -5.89 -3.32 0.56
N ASN A 419 -6.32 -2.35 -0.27
CA ASN A 419 -7.08 -1.20 0.19
C ASN A 419 -8.58 -1.50 0.25
N ILE A 420 -9.28 -0.82 1.16
CA ILE A 420 -10.73 -0.83 1.28
C ILE A 420 -11.25 0.55 0.89
N VAL A 421 -12.12 0.59 -0.11
CA VAL A 421 -12.83 1.79 -0.55
C VAL A 421 -14.33 1.52 -0.41
N ASP A 422 -14.98 2.21 0.50
CA ASP A 422 -16.39 2.02 0.82
C ASP A 422 -17.13 3.37 0.83
N PHE A 423 -18.07 3.53 -0.09
CA PHE A 423 -18.90 4.72 -0.23
C PHE A 423 -20.35 4.49 0.19
N SER A 424 -20.62 3.47 0.99
CA SER A 424 -21.97 3.10 1.44
C SER A 424 -22.72 4.26 2.12
N ASN A 425 -22.02 5.16 2.79
CA ASN A 425 -22.58 6.32 3.47
C ASN A 425 -22.48 7.63 2.65
N SER A 426 -21.92 7.57 1.46
CA SER A 426 -21.75 8.73 0.58
C SER A 426 -23.00 8.93 -0.31
N LYS A 427 -23.32 10.17 -0.60
CA LYS A 427 -24.29 10.51 -1.67
C LYS A 427 -23.72 10.26 -3.06
N GLY A 428 -22.39 10.08 -3.16
CA GLY A 428 -21.67 9.96 -4.42
C GLY A 428 -21.65 11.28 -5.22
N ASN A 429 -21.03 11.21 -6.38
CA ASN A 429 -21.01 12.27 -7.39
C ASN A 429 -21.28 11.63 -8.76
N GLU A 430 -21.57 12.42 -9.78
CA GLU A 430 -21.51 11.94 -11.15
C GLU A 430 -20.13 11.36 -11.40
N ASN A 431 -20.06 10.12 -11.83
CA ASN A 431 -18.81 9.42 -12.16
C ASN A 431 -17.85 9.17 -10.97
N SER A 432 -18.32 8.99 -9.74
CA SER A 432 -17.48 8.51 -8.63
C SER A 432 -16.77 7.19 -8.98
N ARG A 433 -15.58 6.98 -8.46
CA ARG A 433 -14.77 5.79 -8.73
C ARG A 433 -14.13 5.26 -7.46
N GLY A 434 -14.12 3.95 -7.30
CA GLY A 434 -13.38 3.33 -6.21
C GLY A 434 -11.88 3.49 -6.42
N ILE A 435 -11.35 2.90 -7.50
CA ILE A 435 -9.97 3.06 -7.95
C ILE A 435 -9.99 3.54 -9.39
N TYR A 436 -9.34 4.64 -9.68
CA TYR A 436 -9.29 5.26 -10.99
C TYR A 436 -7.86 5.46 -11.48
N LEU A 437 -7.53 4.90 -12.64
CA LEU A 437 -6.27 5.16 -13.33
C LEU A 437 -6.52 5.82 -14.69
N ARG A 438 -5.81 6.90 -14.95
CA ARG A 438 -5.85 7.63 -16.23
C ARG A 438 -4.44 7.81 -16.77
N GLN A 439 -4.21 7.41 -18.03
CA GLN A 439 -2.90 7.48 -18.68
C GLN A 439 -1.79 6.85 -17.80
N SER A 440 -2.10 5.70 -17.17
CA SER A 440 -1.28 5.11 -16.10
C SER A 440 -1.00 3.64 -16.44
N ASN A 441 0.26 3.28 -16.59
CA ASN A 441 0.66 2.01 -17.18
C ASN A 441 1.46 1.13 -16.21
N ASN A 442 1.48 -0.17 -16.47
CA ASN A 442 2.28 -1.16 -15.75
C ASN A 442 1.95 -1.30 -14.25
N ASN A 443 0.82 -0.80 -13.78
CA ASN A 443 0.48 -0.86 -12.36
C ASN A 443 -0.11 -2.21 -11.97
N THR A 444 0.02 -2.57 -10.71
CA THR A 444 -0.64 -3.73 -10.10
C THR A 444 -1.72 -3.29 -9.12
N ILE A 445 -2.98 -3.62 -9.41
CA ILE A 445 -4.15 -3.39 -8.54
C ILE A 445 -4.58 -4.75 -7.99
N GLU A 446 -4.22 -5.07 -6.75
CA GLU A 446 -4.40 -6.44 -6.22
C GLU A 446 -5.03 -6.46 -4.82
N ASN A 447 -5.97 -7.40 -4.60
CA ASN A 447 -6.64 -7.66 -3.33
C ASN A 447 -7.44 -6.48 -2.75
N ASN A 448 -7.80 -5.48 -3.54
CA ASN A 448 -8.59 -4.36 -3.03
C ASN A 448 -10.08 -4.72 -2.96
N THR A 449 -10.78 -4.06 -2.04
CA THR A 449 -12.24 -4.08 -1.94
C THR A 449 -12.79 -2.72 -2.35
N CYS A 450 -13.72 -2.70 -3.34
CA CYS A 450 -14.51 -1.53 -3.67
C CYS A 450 -15.97 -1.87 -3.41
N HIS A 451 -16.59 -1.20 -2.45
CA HIS A 451 -17.95 -1.47 -2.00
C HIS A 451 -18.84 -0.24 -2.16
N GLN A 452 -20.03 -0.45 -2.74
CA GLN A 452 -21.06 0.58 -2.89
C GLN A 452 -20.51 1.93 -3.40
N ILE A 453 -19.74 1.89 -4.50
CA ILE A 453 -19.28 3.12 -5.13
C ILE A 453 -20.50 3.84 -5.70
N ASN A 454 -21.01 4.81 -4.95
CA ASN A 454 -22.25 5.51 -5.23
C ASN A 454 -22.05 6.67 -6.23
N GLY A 455 -23.16 7.17 -6.79
CA GLY A 455 -23.19 8.24 -7.79
C GLY A 455 -23.65 7.75 -9.16
N THR A 456 -24.02 8.65 -10.06
CA THR A 456 -24.45 8.29 -11.40
C THR A 456 -23.28 7.71 -12.19
N GLY A 457 -23.25 6.39 -12.39
CA GLY A 457 -22.16 5.69 -13.09
C GLY A 457 -20.93 5.39 -12.22
N GLY A 458 -21.11 5.29 -10.91
CA GLY A 458 -20.04 4.94 -9.95
C GLY A 458 -19.39 3.59 -10.25
N ASN A 459 -18.14 3.60 -10.73
CA ASN A 459 -17.40 2.38 -11.09
C ASN A 459 -16.49 1.92 -9.95
N GLY A 460 -16.40 0.59 -9.73
CA GLY A 460 -15.50 0.03 -8.73
C GLY A 460 -14.03 0.27 -9.08
N ILE A 461 -13.56 -0.28 -10.21
CA ILE A 461 -12.23 -0.02 -10.78
C ILE A 461 -12.42 0.52 -12.20
N HIS A 462 -11.78 1.63 -12.50
CA HIS A 462 -11.89 2.29 -13.79
C HIS A 462 -10.50 2.62 -14.35
N LEU A 463 -10.19 2.13 -15.54
CA LEU A 463 -9.00 2.47 -16.33
C LEU A 463 -9.40 3.26 -17.56
N SER A 464 -8.71 4.37 -17.83
CA SER A 464 -8.90 5.23 -18.99
C SER A 464 -7.56 5.54 -19.65
N ALA A 465 -7.38 5.20 -20.92
CA ALA A 465 -6.12 5.34 -21.64
C ALA A 465 -4.91 4.76 -20.85
N SER A 466 -5.10 3.57 -20.26
CA SER A 466 -4.16 2.99 -19.29
C SER A 466 -3.86 1.54 -19.67
N ASP A 467 -2.61 1.27 -20.02
CA ASP A 467 -2.18 0.02 -20.63
C ASP A 467 -1.37 -0.87 -19.69
N LYS A 468 -1.33 -2.17 -19.97
CA LYS A 468 -0.44 -3.16 -19.33
C LYS A 468 -0.60 -3.29 -17.82
N ASN A 469 -1.73 -2.85 -17.26
CA ASN A 469 -1.99 -2.98 -15.82
C ASN A 469 -2.48 -4.39 -15.46
N ILE A 470 -2.21 -4.82 -14.25
CA ILE A 470 -2.65 -6.10 -13.70
C ILE A 470 -3.68 -5.85 -12.59
N ILE A 471 -4.96 -6.13 -12.87
CA ILE A 471 -6.07 -6.09 -11.92
C ILE A 471 -6.29 -7.50 -11.39
N LYS A 472 -5.95 -7.79 -10.14
CA LYS A 472 -5.88 -9.16 -9.66
C LYS A 472 -6.56 -9.36 -8.30
N THR A 473 -7.40 -10.39 -8.19
CA THR A 473 -8.05 -10.83 -6.94
C THR A 473 -8.80 -9.73 -6.17
N ASN A 474 -9.29 -8.70 -6.87
CA ASN A 474 -10.09 -7.66 -6.24
C ASN A 474 -11.54 -8.13 -6.00
N THR A 475 -12.20 -7.55 -5.01
CA THR A 475 -13.61 -7.75 -4.70
C THR A 475 -14.36 -6.45 -4.94
N ILE A 476 -15.28 -6.45 -5.91
CA ILE A 476 -16.04 -5.27 -6.30
C ILE A 476 -17.53 -5.60 -6.16
N THR A 477 -18.22 -4.84 -5.31
CA THR A 477 -19.62 -5.13 -4.98
C THR A 477 -20.50 -3.89 -4.96
N ASP A 478 -21.71 -4.06 -5.52
CA ASP A 478 -22.84 -3.14 -5.37
C ASP A 478 -22.58 -1.70 -5.84
N CYS A 479 -21.66 -1.51 -6.78
CA CYS A 479 -21.38 -0.22 -7.39
C CYS A 479 -22.55 0.22 -8.30
N THR A 480 -22.82 1.52 -8.37
CA THR A 480 -23.91 2.07 -9.21
C THR A 480 -23.60 2.09 -10.70
N GLY A 481 -22.32 1.98 -11.08
CA GLY A 481 -21.85 1.83 -12.46
C GLY A 481 -21.42 0.39 -12.77
N ASN A 482 -20.29 0.28 -13.48
CA ASN A 482 -19.67 -1.01 -13.76
C ASN A 482 -18.79 -1.47 -12.57
N GLY A 483 -18.68 -2.77 -12.37
CA GLY A 483 -17.71 -3.29 -11.40
C GLY A 483 -16.28 -2.93 -11.81
N ILE A 484 -15.87 -3.38 -13.01
CA ILE A 484 -14.57 -3.03 -13.63
C ILE A 484 -14.82 -2.44 -15.01
N SER A 485 -14.27 -1.27 -15.30
CA SER A 485 -14.41 -0.58 -16.58
C SER A 485 -13.03 -0.25 -17.17
N LEU A 486 -12.76 -0.76 -18.36
CA LEU A 486 -11.63 -0.37 -19.20
C LEU A 486 -12.20 0.38 -20.40
N ASN A 487 -11.76 1.65 -20.60
CA ASN A 487 -12.25 2.45 -21.72
C ASN A 487 -11.13 3.32 -22.34
N THR A 488 -11.45 4.04 -23.38
CA THR A 488 -10.57 5.00 -24.04
C THR A 488 -9.18 4.40 -24.34
N TYR A 489 -9.19 3.29 -25.08
CA TYR A 489 -7.97 2.61 -25.51
C TYR A 489 -7.10 2.06 -24.35
N SER A 490 -7.73 1.58 -23.27
CA SER A 490 -7.03 0.85 -22.20
C SER A 490 -6.71 -0.59 -22.66
N ASN A 491 -5.48 -0.80 -23.12
CA ASN A 491 -5.09 -2.03 -23.85
C ASN A 491 -4.13 -2.90 -23.05
N GLU A 492 -3.99 -4.14 -23.45
CA GLU A 492 -3.03 -5.11 -22.91
C GLU A 492 -3.14 -5.36 -21.39
N ASN A 493 -4.24 -4.94 -20.76
CA ASN A 493 -4.47 -5.14 -19.33
C ASN A 493 -4.87 -6.59 -19.02
N GLN A 494 -4.60 -7.03 -17.80
CA GLN A 494 -5.01 -8.34 -17.32
C GLN A 494 -5.94 -8.22 -16.11
N ILE A 495 -7.14 -8.78 -16.18
CA ILE A 495 -8.09 -8.92 -15.06
C ILE A 495 -8.08 -10.39 -14.64
N ILE A 496 -7.64 -10.68 -13.41
CA ILE A 496 -7.30 -12.04 -12.99
C ILE A 496 -7.91 -12.36 -11.62
N GLY A 497 -8.79 -13.36 -11.56
CA GLY A 497 -9.40 -13.78 -10.29
C GLY A 497 -10.28 -12.70 -9.68
N GLY A 498 -10.67 -12.89 -8.43
CA GLY A 498 -11.55 -11.97 -7.70
C GLY A 498 -13.03 -12.17 -7.95
N ASN A 499 -13.86 -11.24 -7.46
CA ASN A 499 -15.31 -11.28 -7.52
C ASN A 499 -15.88 -9.92 -7.97
N VAL A 500 -16.91 -9.95 -8.82
CA VAL A 500 -17.56 -8.74 -9.35
C VAL A 500 -19.07 -8.95 -9.24
N LEU A 501 -19.69 -8.41 -8.19
CA LEU A 501 -21.04 -8.80 -7.77
C LEU A 501 -21.98 -7.60 -7.63
N GLY A 502 -23.21 -7.76 -8.10
CA GLY A 502 -24.31 -6.84 -7.76
C GLY A 502 -24.23 -5.43 -8.34
N ASN A 503 -23.31 -5.15 -9.26
CA ASN A 503 -23.13 -3.80 -9.79
C ASN A 503 -24.31 -3.40 -10.69
N SER A 504 -24.74 -2.14 -10.65
CA SER A 504 -25.99 -1.70 -11.28
C SER A 504 -25.93 -1.70 -12.81
N VAL A 505 -24.76 -1.59 -13.40
CA VAL A 505 -24.57 -1.65 -14.86
C VAL A 505 -23.94 -3.01 -15.24
N ASN A 506 -22.71 -3.06 -15.67
CA ASN A 506 -22.08 -4.32 -16.07
C ASN A 506 -21.13 -4.81 -14.97
N GLY A 507 -20.89 -6.12 -14.95
CA GLY A 507 -19.82 -6.63 -14.10
C GLY A 507 -18.46 -6.12 -14.59
N ILE A 508 -18.09 -6.48 -15.85
CA ILE A 508 -16.82 -6.05 -16.48
C ILE A 508 -17.15 -5.45 -17.85
N SER A 509 -16.64 -4.26 -18.12
CA SER A 509 -16.81 -3.55 -19.40
C SER A 509 -15.45 -3.30 -20.04
N LEU A 510 -15.27 -3.81 -21.28
CA LEU A 510 -14.17 -3.48 -22.17
C LEU A 510 -14.74 -2.64 -23.31
N ASN A 511 -14.52 -1.34 -23.28
CA ASN A 511 -15.12 -0.38 -24.21
C ASN A 511 -14.02 0.40 -24.94
N SER A 512 -13.99 0.31 -26.28
CA SER A 512 -12.89 0.87 -27.08
C SER A 512 -11.50 0.46 -26.54
N SER A 513 -11.34 -0.82 -26.14
CA SER A 513 -10.16 -1.31 -25.45
C SER A 513 -9.82 -2.72 -25.91
N SER A 514 -8.59 -2.92 -26.35
CA SER A 514 -8.16 -4.10 -27.10
C SER A 514 -7.03 -4.89 -26.42
N ALA A 515 -6.82 -6.11 -26.86
CA ALA A 515 -5.75 -7.00 -26.40
C ALA A 515 -5.78 -7.31 -24.88
N ASN A 516 -6.88 -7.04 -24.19
CA ASN A 516 -7.02 -7.30 -22.77
C ASN A 516 -7.31 -8.77 -22.48
N THR A 517 -6.93 -9.24 -21.31
CA THR A 517 -7.19 -10.61 -20.86
C THR A 517 -8.00 -10.63 -19.58
N VAL A 518 -9.21 -11.17 -19.61
CA VAL A 518 -10.04 -11.45 -18.43
C VAL A 518 -9.95 -12.94 -18.14
N LYS A 519 -9.42 -13.35 -17.00
CA LYS A 519 -9.19 -14.78 -16.74
C LYS A 519 -9.46 -15.20 -15.29
N ASN A 520 -10.05 -16.40 -15.16
CA ASN A 520 -10.23 -17.08 -13.87
C ASN A 520 -10.95 -16.23 -12.80
N ILE A 521 -11.90 -15.39 -13.21
CA ILE A 521 -12.74 -14.65 -12.26
C ILE A 521 -13.68 -15.66 -11.58
N SER A 522 -13.72 -15.63 -10.27
CA SER A 522 -14.47 -16.61 -9.48
C SER A 522 -15.97 -16.47 -9.69
N ASP A 523 -16.49 -15.25 -9.63
CA ASP A 523 -17.90 -14.93 -9.88
C ASP A 523 -18.05 -13.53 -10.50
N VAL A 524 -18.74 -13.46 -11.64
CA VAL A 524 -19.30 -12.23 -12.22
C VAL A 524 -20.81 -12.38 -12.15
N LYS A 525 -21.43 -11.87 -11.05
CA LYS A 525 -22.76 -12.29 -10.70
C LYS A 525 -23.70 -11.16 -10.32
N GLY A 526 -24.98 -11.28 -10.73
CA GLY A 526 -26.05 -10.43 -10.25
C GLY A 526 -26.01 -9.00 -10.74
N ASN A 527 -25.19 -8.70 -11.76
CA ASN A 527 -25.05 -7.34 -12.28
C ASN A 527 -26.28 -6.89 -13.10
N GLY A 528 -26.53 -5.59 -13.12
CA GLY A 528 -27.76 -4.97 -13.64
C GLY A 528 -27.93 -5.04 -15.15
N ASN A 529 -26.85 -5.24 -15.89
CA ASN A 529 -26.87 -5.45 -17.33
C ASN A 529 -26.14 -6.77 -17.68
N TYR A 530 -25.02 -6.65 -18.38
CA TYR A 530 -24.21 -7.81 -18.79
C TYR A 530 -23.26 -8.22 -17.67
N GLY A 531 -22.95 -9.51 -17.60
CA GLY A 531 -21.84 -9.94 -16.75
C GLY A 531 -20.53 -9.37 -17.29
N ILE A 532 -20.22 -9.64 -18.58
CA ILE A 532 -19.05 -9.09 -19.28
C ILE A 532 -19.53 -8.51 -20.60
N ILE A 533 -19.10 -7.29 -20.94
CA ILE A 533 -19.33 -6.69 -22.26
C ILE A 533 -18.01 -6.27 -22.91
N ILE A 534 -17.86 -6.60 -24.19
CA ILE A 534 -16.78 -6.16 -25.09
C ILE A 534 -17.45 -5.36 -26.19
N SER A 535 -17.20 -4.04 -26.30
CA SER A 535 -17.96 -3.16 -27.18
C SER A 535 -17.11 -2.06 -27.82
N ASN A 536 -17.68 -1.41 -28.84
CA ASN A 536 -17.10 -0.25 -29.52
C ASN A 536 -15.70 -0.53 -30.07
N SER A 537 -15.64 -1.41 -31.07
CA SER A 537 -14.41 -1.79 -31.78
C SER A 537 -13.31 -2.41 -30.90
N SER A 538 -13.67 -2.94 -29.74
CA SER A 538 -12.76 -3.64 -28.83
C SER A 538 -12.34 -5.00 -29.41
N SER A 539 -11.06 -5.14 -29.76
CA SER A 539 -10.58 -6.30 -30.54
C SER A 539 -9.52 -7.10 -29.80
N SER A 540 -9.35 -8.35 -30.20
CA SER A 540 -8.29 -9.23 -29.70
C SER A 540 -8.29 -9.48 -28.17
N ASN A 541 -9.43 -9.24 -27.51
CA ASN A 541 -9.56 -9.50 -26.09
C ASN A 541 -9.78 -11.01 -25.82
N LYS A 542 -9.35 -11.48 -24.68
CA LYS A 542 -9.46 -12.87 -24.24
C LYS A 542 -10.25 -12.98 -22.95
N VAL A 543 -11.32 -13.78 -22.94
CA VAL A 543 -12.10 -14.12 -21.73
C VAL A 543 -11.96 -15.61 -21.48
N ILE A 544 -11.30 -16.00 -20.41
CA ILE A 544 -10.84 -17.37 -20.20
C ILE A 544 -11.20 -17.88 -18.80
N GLY A 545 -11.97 -18.96 -18.71
CA GLY A 545 -12.25 -19.65 -17.46
C GLY A 545 -13.04 -18.81 -16.45
N VAL A 546 -13.95 -17.97 -16.93
CA VAL A 546 -14.76 -17.07 -16.10
C VAL A 546 -16.12 -17.69 -15.84
N LYS A 547 -16.62 -17.54 -14.61
CA LYS A 547 -17.98 -17.91 -14.22
C LYS A 547 -18.87 -16.66 -14.21
N VAL A 548 -19.90 -16.69 -15.05
CA VAL A 548 -20.84 -15.58 -15.25
C VAL A 548 -22.26 -16.05 -14.94
N ASP A 549 -22.86 -15.52 -13.89
CA ASP A 549 -24.08 -16.08 -13.30
C ASP A 549 -25.11 -14.99 -12.93
N SER A 550 -26.37 -15.24 -13.26
CA SER A 550 -27.52 -14.46 -12.75
C SER A 550 -27.46 -12.95 -13.07
N ASN A 551 -26.83 -12.53 -14.16
CA ASN A 551 -26.86 -11.13 -14.59
C ASN A 551 -28.17 -10.80 -15.31
N LYS A 552 -28.66 -9.55 -15.27
CA LYS A 552 -29.99 -9.17 -15.75
C LYS A 552 -30.11 -9.29 -17.28
N LYS A 553 -29.02 -9.04 -18.02
CA LYS A 553 -29.00 -9.26 -19.49
C LYS A 553 -28.20 -10.54 -19.82
N SER A 554 -27.46 -10.55 -20.93
CA SER A 554 -26.65 -11.72 -21.28
C SER A 554 -25.43 -11.88 -20.37
N GLY A 555 -24.97 -13.11 -20.22
CA GLY A 555 -23.76 -13.35 -19.42
C GLY A 555 -22.56 -12.66 -20.01
N ILE A 556 -22.20 -12.99 -21.28
CA ILE A 556 -21.11 -12.34 -22.02
C ILE A 556 -21.67 -11.74 -23.29
N ALA A 557 -21.35 -10.49 -23.59
CA ALA A 557 -21.74 -9.82 -24.83
C ALA A 557 -20.51 -9.32 -25.61
N VAL A 558 -20.50 -9.48 -26.91
CA VAL A 558 -19.54 -8.88 -27.85
C VAL A 558 -20.36 -8.08 -28.87
N SER A 559 -20.12 -6.77 -28.95
CA SER A 559 -20.96 -5.89 -29.77
C SER A 559 -20.19 -4.70 -30.35
N GLY A 560 -20.87 -3.91 -31.21
CA GLY A 560 -20.33 -2.63 -31.69
C GLY A 560 -19.03 -2.79 -32.49
N SER A 561 -19.05 -3.64 -33.53
CA SER A 561 -17.92 -3.88 -34.43
C SER A 561 -16.67 -4.49 -33.74
N SER A 562 -16.86 -5.08 -32.58
CA SER A 562 -15.78 -5.72 -31.83
C SER A 562 -15.39 -7.07 -32.47
N SER A 563 -14.10 -7.23 -32.77
CA SER A 563 -13.66 -8.37 -33.62
C SER A 563 -12.49 -9.14 -33.01
N SER A 564 -12.29 -10.34 -33.49
CA SER A 564 -11.14 -11.22 -33.18
C SER A 564 -10.99 -11.51 -31.67
N ASN A 565 -12.07 -11.41 -30.90
CA ASN A 565 -12.06 -11.73 -29.46
C ASN A 565 -12.20 -13.25 -29.26
N THR A 566 -11.59 -13.76 -28.19
CA THR A 566 -11.59 -15.18 -27.86
C THR A 566 -12.25 -15.43 -26.49
N LEU A 567 -13.32 -16.21 -26.47
CA LEU A 567 -14.08 -16.59 -25.28
C LEU A 567 -13.89 -18.11 -25.05
N THR A 568 -13.08 -18.53 -24.10
CA THR A 568 -12.71 -19.94 -23.94
C THR A 568 -12.90 -20.43 -22.50
N ASN A 569 -13.43 -21.65 -22.35
CA ASN A 569 -13.62 -22.31 -21.03
C ASN A 569 -14.49 -21.49 -20.06
N ASN A 570 -15.47 -20.73 -20.55
CA ASN A 570 -16.34 -19.92 -19.71
C ASN A 570 -17.62 -20.70 -19.32
N VAL A 571 -18.13 -20.41 -18.15
CA VAL A 571 -19.42 -20.89 -17.66
C VAL A 571 -20.38 -19.72 -17.58
N SER A 572 -21.42 -19.69 -18.41
CA SER A 572 -22.43 -18.61 -18.42
C SER A 572 -23.81 -19.19 -18.17
N LYS A 573 -24.39 -18.92 -16.99
CA LYS A 573 -25.64 -19.54 -16.58
C LYS A 573 -26.60 -18.61 -15.88
N ASN A 574 -27.90 -18.97 -15.86
CA ASN A 574 -28.97 -18.28 -15.14
C ASN A 574 -29.11 -16.80 -15.52
N ASN A 575 -28.55 -16.33 -16.62
CA ASN A 575 -28.64 -14.93 -17.01
C ASN A 575 -29.99 -14.58 -17.60
N GLY A 576 -30.42 -13.32 -17.44
CA GLY A 576 -31.71 -12.82 -17.93
C GLY A 576 -31.80 -12.68 -19.45
N GLY A 577 -30.67 -12.74 -20.14
CA GLY A 577 -30.56 -12.77 -21.62
C GLY A 577 -30.00 -14.08 -22.12
N ASN A 578 -29.02 -14.02 -23.03
CA ASN A 578 -28.30 -15.17 -23.57
C ASN A 578 -27.11 -15.57 -22.68
N GLY A 579 -26.64 -16.78 -22.80
CA GLY A 579 -25.35 -17.15 -22.23
C GLY A 579 -24.23 -16.31 -22.84
N VAL A 580 -24.11 -16.34 -24.17
CA VAL A 580 -23.22 -15.47 -24.95
C VAL A 580 -24.03 -14.79 -26.07
N LEU A 581 -23.81 -13.50 -26.29
CA LEU A 581 -24.36 -12.70 -27.37
C LEU A 581 -23.22 -12.11 -28.21
N ILE A 582 -23.24 -12.38 -29.55
CA ILE A 582 -22.39 -11.68 -30.52
C ILE A 582 -23.31 -10.86 -31.40
N TYR A 583 -23.17 -9.54 -31.41
CA TYR A 583 -24.04 -8.62 -32.13
C TYR A 583 -23.22 -7.59 -32.93
N ASN A 584 -23.50 -7.48 -34.24
CA ASN A 584 -22.75 -6.59 -35.15
C ASN A 584 -21.23 -6.72 -35.03
N SER A 585 -20.71 -7.93 -34.98
CA SER A 585 -19.30 -8.18 -34.64
C SER A 585 -18.75 -9.38 -35.40
N ALA A 586 -17.46 -9.39 -35.74
CA ALA A 586 -16.87 -10.35 -36.64
C ALA A 586 -15.66 -11.11 -36.10
N ASN A 587 -15.36 -12.25 -36.67
CA ASN A 587 -14.15 -13.05 -36.44
C ASN A 587 -13.93 -13.46 -34.95
N ASN A 588 -14.96 -13.48 -34.14
CA ASN A 588 -14.86 -13.85 -32.72
C ASN A 588 -14.92 -15.38 -32.57
N ILE A 589 -14.18 -15.91 -31.62
CA ILE A 589 -14.11 -17.34 -31.33
C ILE A 589 -14.69 -17.60 -29.94
N VAL A 590 -15.65 -18.52 -29.88
CA VAL A 590 -16.21 -19.05 -28.62
C VAL A 590 -15.89 -20.56 -28.60
N SER A 591 -15.19 -21.01 -27.58
CA SER A 591 -14.78 -22.41 -27.52
C SER A 591 -14.82 -23.00 -26.10
N ALA A 592 -15.06 -24.33 -26.06
CA ALA A 592 -15.02 -25.11 -24.82
C ALA A 592 -15.78 -24.48 -23.63
N SER A 593 -16.87 -23.79 -23.91
CA SER A 593 -17.66 -23.02 -22.96
C SER A 593 -19.00 -23.66 -22.66
N SER A 594 -19.60 -23.42 -21.50
CA SER A 594 -20.89 -23.98 -21.09
C SER A 594 -21.94 -22.91 -20.88
N PHE A 595 -23.12 -23.07 -21.47
CA PHE A 595 -24.23 -22.13 -21.39
C PHE A 595 -25.48 -22.86 -20.88
N SER A 596 -25.98 -22.49 -19.70
CA SER A 596 -27.12 -23.21 -19.14
C SER A 596 -28.12 -22.33 -18.43
N ALA A 597 -29.38 -22.70 -18.48
CA ALA A 597 -30.47 -22.07 -17.74
C ALA A 597 -30.62 -20.56 -17.99
N ASN A 598 -30.15 -20.03 -19.12
CA ASN A 598 -30.32 -18.63 -19.48
C ASN A 598 -31.75 -18.39 -20.02
N LYS A 599 -32.31 -17.18 -19.80
CA LYS A 599 -33.69 -16.89 -20.19
C LYS A 599 -33.93 -16.81 -21.71
N ASN A 600 -32.88 -16.63 -22.51
CA ASN A 600 -32.96 -16.69 -23.96
C ASN A 600 -32.20 -17.93 -24.48
N TYR A 601 -31.26 -17.75 -25.37
CA TYR A 601 -30.43 -18.81 -25.94
C TYR A 601 -29.13 -19.01 -25.18
N GLY A 602 -28.54 -20.15 -25.29
CA GLY A 602 -27.18 -20.37 -24.82
C GLY A 602 -26.17 -19.47 -25.55
N LEU A 603 -26.24 -19.49 -26.90
CA LEU A 603 -25.45 -18.64 -27.79
C LEU A 603 -26.35 -17.96 -28.83
N THR A 604 -26.17 -16.67 -29.03
CA THR A 604 -26.81 -15.89 -30.09
C THR A 604 -25.76 -15.16 -30.91
N ILE A 605 -25.81 -15.30 -32.22
CA ILE A 605 -25.07 -14.48 -33.19
C ILE A 605 -26.11 -13.75 -34.04
N SER A 606 -26.08 -12.39 -34.07
CA SER A 606 -27.12 -11.59 -34.67
C SER A 606 -26.62 -10.26 -35.23
N GLY A 607 -27.54 -9.53 -35.90
CA GLY A 607 -27.21 -8.28 -36.58
C GLY A 607 -26.40 -8.53 -37.87
N ASN A 608 -25.35 -7.74 -38.12
CA ASN A 608 -24.42 -7.85 -39.23
C ASN A 608 -23.16 -8.66 -38.84
N SER A 609 -23.34 -9.71 -38.03
CA SER A 609 -22.21 -10.51 -37.50
C SER A 609 -21.71 -11.51 -38.57
N ARG A 610 -20.38 -11.61 -38.74
CA ARG A 610 -19.79 -12.45 -39.76
C ARG A 610 -18.54 -13.19 -39.29
N SER A 611 -18.30 -14.38 -39.86
CA SER A 611 -17.09 -15.17 -39.67
C SER A 611 -16.79 -15.49 -38.20
N ASN A 612 -17.81 -15.56 -37.36
CA ASN A 612 -17.65 -15.98 -35.96
C ASN A 612 -17.66 -17.50 -35.85
N LYS A 613 -16.90 -18.05 -34.95
CA LYS A 613 -16.76 -19.49 -34.74
C LYS A 613 -17.15 -19.90 -33.33
N ALA A 614 -18.02 -20.88 -33.19
CA ALA A 614 -18.29 -21.52 -31.89
C ALA A 614 -18.03 -23.01 -31.99
N THR A 615 -17.15 -23.57 -31.14
CA THR A 615 -16.76 -24.97 -31.17
C THR A 615 -16.63 -25.57 -29.78
N LEU A 616 -16.97 -26.86 -29.66
CA LEU A 616 -16.85 -27.59 -28.37
C LEU A 616 -17.63 -26.92 -27.22
N CYS A 617 -18.72 -26.25 -27.52
CA CYS A 617 -19.54 -25.58 -26.52
C CYS A 617 -20.72 -26.47 -26.09
N ASN A 618 -20.95 -26.56 -24.79
CA ASN A 618 -22.12 -27.24 -24.23
C ASN A 618 -23.23 -26.23 -23.97
N SER A 619 -24.43 -26.48 -24.46
CA SER A 619 -25.56 -25.61 -24.24
C SER A 619 -26.79 -26.43 -23.85
N ASN A 620 -27.36 -26.18 -22.67
CA ASN A 620 -28.49 -26.94 -22.17
C ASN A 620 -29.47 -26.10 -21.35
N ASN A 621 -30.72 -26.54 -21.29
CA ASN A 621 -31.74 -25.92 -20.44
C ASN A 621 -31.93 -24.41 -20.61
N ASN A 622 -31.51 -23.79 -21.73
CA ASN A 622 -31.78 -22.40 -22.05
C ASN A 622 -33.21 -22.27 -22.58
N LYS A 623 -33.96 -21.27 -22.12
CA LYS A 623 -35.41 -21.21 -22.30
C LYS A 623 -35.85 -21.15 -23.74
N LYS A 624 -35.14 -20.40 -24.60
CA LYS A 624 -35.51 -20.28 -26.06
C LYS A 624 -34.76 -21.27 -26.96
N GLY A 625 -33.70 -21.91 -26.44
CA GLY A 625 -32.92 -22.91 -27.21
C GLY A 625 -31.43 -22.80 -26.98
N GLN A 626 -30.69 -23.68 -27.66
CA GLN A 626 -29.27 -23.84 -27.36
C GLN A 626 -28.40 -22.86 -28.14
N ALA A 627 -28.67 -22.60 -29.39
CA ALA A 627 -27.98 -21.60 -30.19
C ALA A 627 -28.89 -21.09 -31.35
N VAL A 628 -28.67 -19.85 -31.75
CA VAL A 628 -29.35 -19.21 -32.88
C VAL A 628 -28.43 -18.24 -33.63
N ILE A 629 -28.57 -18.23 -34.97
CA ILE A 629 -27.97 -17.23 -35.86
C ILE A 629 -29.14 -16.49 -36.53
N THR A 630 -29.18 -15.15 -36.42
CA THR A 630 -30.28 -14.32 -36.94
C THR A 630 -29.77 -13.02 -37.56
N GLY A 631 -30.67 -12.29 -38.22
CA GLY A 631 -30.33 -11.01 -38.87
C GLY A 631 -29.58 -11.21 -40.18
N LYS A 632 -28.76 -10.21 -40.56
CA LYS A 632 -27.92 -10.26 -41.78
C LYS A 632 -26.57 -10.95 -41.53
N SER A 633 -26.52 -11.90 -40.58
CA SER A 633 -25.32 -12.65 -40.23
C SER A 633 -24.87 -13.62 -41.29
N SER A 634 -23.58 -13.65 -41.62
CA SER A 634 -23.00 -14.48 -42.69
C SER A 634 -21.72 -15.20 -42.27
N ASN A 635 -21.43 -16.34 -42.92
CA ASN A 635 -20.18 -17.11 -42.73
C ASN A 635 -19.87 -17.50 -41.29
N ASN A 636 -20.86 -17.58 -40.41
CA ASN A 636 -20.67 -18.00 -39.03
C ASN A 636 -20.72 -19.53 -38.93
N ASN A 637 -19.79 -20.11 -38.20
CA ASN A 637 -19.72 -21.54 -37.94
C ASN A 637 -20.03 -21.84 -36.47
N VAL A 638 -21.17 -22.45 -36.20
CA VAL A 638 -21.64 -22.78 -34.86
C VAL A 638 -21.83 -24.29 -34.71
N ASP A 639 -20.87 -24.91 -34.04
CA ASP A 639 -20.95 -26.31 -33.62
C ASP A 639 -21.13 -26.34 -32.09
N VAL A 640 -22.38 -26.36 -31.66
CA VAL A 640 -22.79 -26.42 -30.24
C VAL A 640 -23.36 -27.80 -29.96
N ILE A 641 -22.75 -28.53 -29.05
CA ILE A 641 -23.25 -29.83 -28.61
C ILE A 641 -24.59 -29.64 -27.88
N LYS A 642 -25.67 -30.08 -28.53
CA LYS A 642 -27.00 -30.17 -27.92
C LYS A 642 -27.03 -31.38 -27.00
N THR A 643 -26.97 -31.19 -25.69
CA THR A 643 -27.20 -32.26 -24.74
C THR A 643 -28.68 -32.26 -24.35
N ASP A 644 -29.47 -33.05 -25.06
CA ASP A 644 -30.75 -33.50 -24.52
C ASP A 644 -30.47 -34.39 -23.31
N ASN A 645 -31.26 -34.29 -22.29
CA ASN A 645 -31.18 -34.81 -20.90
C ASN A 645 -30.67 -36.27 -20.68
N LYS A 646 -29.86 -36.88 -21.53
CA LYS A 646 -29.41 -38.26 -21.42
C LYS A 646 -27.93 -38.58 -21.69
N ALA A 647 -27.07 -37.60 -21.95
CA ALA A 647 -25.65 -37.90 -22.06
C ALA A 647 -24.83 -36.92 -21.21
N LYS A 648 -24.41 -37.34 -20.05
CA LYS A 648 -23.51 -36.72 -19.07
C LYS A 648 -22.09 -36.67 -19.65
N GLY A 649 -21.86 -35.84 -20.70
CA GLY A 649 -20.51 -35.44 -21.18
C GLY A 649 -20.15 -34.11 -20.62
N THR A 650 -19.97 -34.02 -19.34
CA THR A 650 -19.71 -32.78 -18.63
C THR A 650 -18.24 -32.43 -18.67
N LEU A 651 -17.92 -31.13 -18.86
CA LEU A 651 -16.58 -30.61 -18.55
C LEU A 651 -16.11 -31.18 -17.21
N PRO A 652 -14.88 -31.63 -17.10
CA PRO A 652 -14.38 -32.10 -15.81
C PRO A 652 -14.47 -30.97 -14.80
N SER A 653 -14.97 -31.29 -13.62
CA SER A 653 -15.03 -30.27 -12.55
C SER A 653 -13.62 -29.81 -12.18
N ILE A 654 -13.51 -28.55 -11.77
CA ILE A 654 -12.22 -27.98 -11.33
C ILE A 654 -11.71 -28.78 -10.14
N PRO A 655 -10.43 -29.22 -10.12
CA PRO A 655 -9.88 -29.91 -8.98
C PRO A 655 -9.96 -29.06 -7.71
N GLN A 656 -10.67 -29.55 -6.72
CA GLN A 656 -10.85 -28.89 -5.41
C GLN A 656 -9.94 -29.50 -4.35
N GLY A 657 -9.79 -28.83 -3.21
CA GLY A 657 -9.06 -29.37 -2.06
C GLY A 657 -7.55 -29.56 -2.34
N VAL A 658 -6.97 -28.77 -3.26
CA VAL A 658 -5.52 -28.87 -3.52
C VAL A 658 -4.76 -28.44 -2.27
N LYS A 659 -4.00 -29.39 -1.71
CA LYS A 659 -3.28 -29.20 -0.45
C LYS A 659 -1.92 -29.88 -0.43
N LEU A 660 -1.11 -29.52 0.55
CA LEU A 660 0.16 -30.17 0.82
C LEU A 660 -0.08 -31.56 1.42
N GLY A 661 0.39 -32.59 0.75
CA GLY A 661 0.41 -33.97 1.24
C GLY A 661 1.72 -34.37 1.95
N GLY A 662 2.71 -33.50 1.93
CA GLY A 662 4.03 -33.66 2.54
C GLY A 662 5.12 -32.95 1.73
N ARG A 663 6.25 -32.69 2.37
CA ARG A 663 7.41 -32.07 1.72
C ARG A 663 8.71 -32.47 2.39
N THR A 664 9.79 -32.40 1.60
CA THR A 664 11.18 -32.48 2.06
C THR A 664 11.95 -31.26 1.54
N SER A 665 13.25 -31.25 1.69
CA SER A 665 14.10 -30.19 1.12
C SER A 665 14.11 -30.20 -0.42
N THR A 666 13.78 -31.30 -1.07
CA THR A 666 13.84 -31.46 -2.53
C THR A 666 12.54 -31.96 -3.17
N LYS A 667 11.48 -32.16 -2.40
CA LYS A 667 10.22 -32.70 -2.89
C LYS A 667 9.03 -31.99 -2.26
N ILE A 668 7.95 -31.81 -3.05
CA ILE A 668 6.62 -31.37 -2.59
C ILE A 668 5.60 -32.38 -3.08
N LYS A 669 4.82 -32.99 -2.18
CA LYS A 669 3.67 -33.82 -2.51
C LYS A 669 2.42 -32.97 -2.49
N LEU A 670 1.72 -32.93 -3.61
CA LEU A 670 0.38 -32.34 -3.75
C LEU A 670 -0.69 -33.42 -3.62
N GLN A 671 -1.84 -33.07 -3.07
CA GLN A 671 -3.05 -33.88 -3.02
C GLN A 671 -4.24 -33.02 -3.38
N TRP A 672 -5.27 -33.64 -3.99
CA TRP A 672 -6.51 -32.95 -4.35
C TRP A 672 -7.69 -33.90 -4.30
N SER A 673 -8.91 -33.36 -4.39
CA SER A 673 -10.12 -34.17 -4.43
C SER A 673 -10.42 -34.63 -5.86
N LYS A 674 -11.09 -35.76 -5.99
CA LYS A 674 -11.54 -36.28 -7.28
C LYS A 674 -12.43 -35.27 -7.99
N SER A 675 -12.16 -35.02 -9.26
CA SER A 675 -12.99 -34.19 -10.14
C SER A 675 -14.00 -35.06 -10.89
N GLU A 676 -15.25 -34.63 -10.85
CA GLU A 676 -16.31 -35.28 -11.64
C GLU A 676 -15.97 -35.19 -13.12
N ASN A 677 -16.24 -36.24 -13.86
CA ASN A 677 -16.04 -36.40 -15.31
C ASN A 677 -14.58 -36.21 -15.80
N ALA A 678 -13.62 -36.30 -14.91
CA ALA A 678 -12.22 -36.29 -15.31
C ALA A 678 -11.78 -37.65 -15.87
N SER A 679 -11.00 -37.64 -16.94
CA SER A 679 -10.18 -38.79 -17.40
C SER A 679 -8.80 -38.77 -16.70
N GLY A 680 -8.35 -37.64 -16.19
CA GLY A 680 -7.09 -37.46 -15.54
C GLY A 680 -6.81 -36.00 -15.18
N TYR A 681 -5.55 -35.70 -14.87
CA TYR A 681 -5.15 -34.36 -14.39
C TYR A 681 -3.87 -33.89 -15.06
N TYR A 682 -3.74 -32.56 -15.22
CA TYR A 682 -2.48 -31.90 -15.54
C TYR A 682 -2.03 -31.08 -14.34
N VAL A 683 -0.78 -31.24 -13.93
CA VAL A 683 -0.14 -30.48 -12.87
C VAL A 683 0.76 -29.42 -13.49
N TYR A 684 0.60 -28.20 -13.05
CA TYR A 684 1.39 -27.05 -13.50
C TYR A 684 2.17 -26.46 -12.34
N ARG A 685 3.41 -26.05 -12.63
CA ARG A 685 4.28 -25.30 -11.70
C ARG A 685 4.67 -23.98 -12.33
N LYS A 686 4.67 -22.93 -11.52
CA LYS A 686 5.13 -21.60 -11.91
C LYS A 686 6.64 -21.62 -12.09
N ASP A 687 7.13 -21.16 -13.23
CA ASP A 687 8.56 -21.03 -13.51
C ASP A 687 9.14 -19.70 -12.95
N ASN A 688 10.43 -19.48 -13.16
CA ASN A 688 11.11 -18.25 -12.67
C ASN A 688 10.60 -16.97 -13.36
N ASN A 689 10.02 -17.08 -14.55
CA ASN A 689 9.43 -15.96 -15.30
C ASN A 689 7.95 -15.73 -14.97
N GLY A 690 7.44 -16.40 -13.93
CA GLY A 690 6.07 -16.22 -13.50
C GLY A 690 5.03 -17.04 -14.31
N ILE A 691 5.45 -17.85 -15.27
CA ILE A 691 4.58 -18.60 -16.18
C ILE A 691 4.33 -20.00 -15.63
N TYR A 692 3.06 -20.46 -15.68
CA TYR A 692 2.71 -21.83 -15.28
C TYR A 692 2.98 -22.80 -16.45
N LYS A 693 3.96 -23.68 -16.27
CA LYS A 693 4.29 -24.78 -17.21
C LYS A 693 3.75 -26.09 -16.70
N LYS A 694 3.19 -26.89 -17.62
CA LYS A 694 2.75 -28.25 -17.32
C LYS A 694 3.97 -29.12 -17.01
N ILE A 695 4.03 -29.66 -15.79
CA ILE A 695 5.13 -30.52 -15.32
C ILE A 695 4.74 -32.00 -15.29
N LYS A 696 3.44 -32.33 -15.27
CA LYS A 696 3.00 -33.73 -15.25
C LYS A 696 1.60 -33.88 -15.89
N THR A 697 1.44 -34.93 -16.65
CA THR A 697 0.17 -35.54 -17.04
C THR A 697 -0.07 -36.76 -16.13
N ILE A 698 -1.25 -36.84 -15.54
CA ILE A 698 -1.70 -37.96 -14.72
C ILE A 698 -2.89 -38.58 -15.39
N GLU A 699 -2.73 -39.79 -15.85
CA GLU A 699 -3.78 -40.59 -16.49
C GLU A 699 -4.57 -41.36 -15.41
N GLY A 700 -5.88 -41.25 -15.46
CA GLY A 700 -6.78 -41.85 -14.48
C GLY A 700 -7.27 -40.84 -13.42
N ASN A 701 -8.58 -40.85 -13.21
CA ASN A 701 -9.27 -39.89 -12.32
C ASN A 701 -9.20 -40.26 -10.84
N SER A 702 -8.69 -41.44 -10.51
CA SER A 702 -8.48 -41.94 -9.14
C SER A 702 -7.12 -41.61 -8.57
N ILE A 703 -6.17 -41.15 -9.39
CA ILE A 703 -4.83 -40.74 -8.94
C ILE A 703 -4.92 -39.27 -8.49
N LEU A 704 -4.98 -39.07 -7.17
CA LEU A 704 -5.29 -37.79 -6.52
C LEU A 704 -4.07 -37.17 -5.81
N SER A 705 -2.87 -37.55 -6.22
CA SER A 705 -1.65 -36.97 -5.68
C SER A 705 -0.51 -36.99 -6.71
N PHE A 706 0.44 -36.08 -6.52
CA PHE A 706 1.65 -35.98 -7.31
C PHE A 706 2.81 -35.53 -6.44
N ILE A 707 3.98 -36.08 -6.67
CA ILE A 707 5.23 -35.65 -6.01
C ILE A 707 6.09 -34.94 -7.04
N ASP A 708 6.28 -33.67 -6.85
CA ASP A 708 7.27 -32.87 -7.57
C ASP A 708 8.63 -33.03 -6.87
N SER A 709 9.65 -33.39 -7.60
CA SER A 709 11.00 -33.71 -7.08
C SER A 709 12.07 -32.92 -7.83
N GLY A 710 13.31 -32.95 -7.30
CA GLY A 710 14.41 -32.16 -7.85
C GLY A 710 14.31 -30.67 -7.55
N LEU A 711 13.60 -30.32 -6.48
CA LEU A 711 13.37 -28.94 -6.09
C LEU A 711 14.56 -28.41 -5.28
N THR A 712 14.74 -27.08 -5.32
CA THR A 712 15.76 -26.38 -4.52
C THR A 712 15.29 -26.25 -3.07
N PRO A 713 16.11 -26.54 -2.06
CA PRO A 713 15.79 -26.34 -0.66
C PRO A 713 15.46 -24.87 -0.32
N ASN A 714 14.59 -24.66 0.65
CA ASN A 714 14.16 -23.35 1.15
C ASN A 714 13.64 -22.40 0.05
N LYS A 715 13.09 -22.95 -1.05
CA LYS A 715 12.50 -22.19 -2.17
C LYS A 715 10.99 -22.43 -2.24
N SER A 716 10.21 -21.36 -2.50
CA SER A 716 8.77 -21.45 -2.68
C SER A 716 8.42 -21.81 -4.11
N TYR A 717 7.45 -22.71 -4.27
CA TYR A 717 6.92 -23.18 -5.56
C TYR A 717 5.39 -23.07 -5.56
N SER A 718 4.84 -22.52 -6.63
CA SER A 718 3.39 -22.35 -6.80
C SER A 718 2.86 -23.34 -7.84
N TYR A 719 1.73 -23.94 -7.52
CA TYR A 719 1.11 -24.98 -8.34
C TYR A 719 -0.35 -24.67 -8.64
N ARG A 720 -0.79 -25.21 -9.79
CA ARG A 720 -2.19 -25.32 -10.22
C ARG A 720 -2.42 -26.68 -10.83
N ILE A 721 -3.66 -27.14 -10.76
CA ILE A 721 -4.07 -28.42 -11.34
C ILE A 721 -5.31 -28.17 -12.20
N THR A 722 -5.37 -28.80 -13.37
CA THR A 722 -6.61 -28.93 -14.17
C THR A 722 -6.99 -30.40 -14.27
N ALA A 723 -8.27 -30.68 -14.26
CA ALA A 723 -8.77 -31.97 -14.71
C ALA A 723 -8.96 -31.95 -16.23
N TYR A 724 -8.74 -33.06 -16.88
CA TYR A 724 -9.08 -33.21 -18.30
C TYR A 724 -10.03 -34.36 -18.52
N TYR A 725 -10.88 -34.23 -19.52
CA TYR A 725 -11.73 -35.29 -20.09
C TYR A 725 -11.25 -35.63 -21.50
N LYS A 726 -11.10 -36.91 -21.77
CA LYS A 726 -10.65 -37.41 -23.09
C LYS A 726 -11.76 -38.25 -23.70
N SER A 727 -12.20 -37.88 -24.86
CA SER A 727 -13.20 -38.64 -25.64
C SER A 727 -12.91 -38.51 -27.14
N ASN A 728 -12.90 -39.62 -27.85
CA ASN A 728 -12.72 -39.69 -29.30
C ASN A 728 -11.54 -38.87 -29.85
N GLY A 729 -10.39 -38.94 -29.15
CA GLY A 729 -9.19 -38.19 -29.55
C GLY A 729 -9.13 -36.71 -29.07
N ASN A 730 -10.25 -36.15 -28.64
CA ASN A 730 -10.32 -34.78 -28.14
C ASN A 730 -10.09 -34.71 -26.60
N VAL A 731 -9.36 -33.71 -26.17
CA VAL A 731 -9.10 -33.45 -24.76
C VAL A 731 -9.69 -32.09 -24.35
N ILE A 732 -10.54 -32.11 -23.33
CA ILE A 732 -11.17 -30.92 -22.78
C ILE A 732 -10.66 -30.73 -21.33
N ASN A 733 -10.19 -29.57 -20.99
CA ASN A 733 -9.64 -29.26 -19.65
C ASN A 733 -10.63 -28.46 -18.81
N SER A 734 -10.65 -28.71 -17.51
CA SER A 734 -11.26 -27.79 -16.55
C SER A 734 -10.48 -26.47 -16.47
N SER A 735 -11.07 -25.45 -15.86
CA SER A 735 -10.29 -24.31 -15.38
C SER A 735 -9.25 -24.76 -14.35
N TYR A 736 -8.25 -23.90 -14.10
CA TYR A 736 -7.25 -24.16 -13.07
C TYR A 736 -7.87 -24.21 -11.68
N SER A 737 -7.36 -25.10 -10.84
CA SER A 737 -7.60 -25.06 -9.41
C SER A 737 -7.14 -23.73 -8.78
N LYS A 738 -7.56 -23.46 -7.55
CA LYS A 738 -6.93 -22.41 -6.74
C LYS A 738 -5.41 -22.62 -6.71
N THR A 739 -4.66 -21.52 -6.82
CA THR A 739 -3.19 -21.57 -6.68
C THR A 739 -2.82 -21.94 -5.26
N VAL A 740 -1.91 -22.87 -5.12
CA VAL A 740 -1.29 -23.21 -3.83
C VAL A 740 0.21 -22.99 -3.92
N SER A 741 0.80 -22.46 -2.86
CA SER A 741 2.25 -22.20 -2.80
C SER A 741 2.84 -22.84 -1.55
N TYR A 742 3.92 -23.57 -1.74
CA TYR A 742 4.59 -24.28 -0.66
C TYR A 742 6.10 -24.12 -0.75
N THR A 743 6.72 -23.84 0.38
CA THR A 743 8.18 -23.74 0.47
C THR A 743 8.77 -25.11 0.83
N THR A 744 9.77 -25.58 0.08
CA THR A 744 10.54 -26.79 0.43
C THR A 744 11.24 -26.62 1.78
N LEU A 745 11.50 -27.72 2.47
CA LEU A 745 12.22 -27.68 3.75
C LEU A 745 13.66 -27.20 3.54
N LEU A 746 14.32 -26.78 4.61
CA LEU A 746 15.77 -26.60 4.62
C LEU A 746 16.47 -27.95 4.40
N LYS A 747 17.63 -27.91 3.76
CA LYS A 747 18.48 -29.10 3.59
C LYS A 747 18.89 -29.67 4.96
N ALA A 748 19.05 -30.97 5.07
CA ALA A 748 19.70 -31.56 6.22
C ALA A 748 21.15 -31.03 6.37
N THR A 749 21.64 -30.94 7.60
CA THR A 749 23.05 -30.55 7.84
C THR A 749 24.01 -31.56 7.22
N ASP A 750 25.08 -31.06 6.61
CA ASP A 750 26.19 -31.83 6.09
C ASP A 750 27.30 -31.95 7.14
N LYS A 751 28.21 -32.95 6.94
CA LYS A 751 29.41 -33.15 7.77
C LYS A 751 29.10 -33.13 9.27
N PHE A 752 28.00 -33.82 9.65
CA PHE A 752 27.65 -33.95 11.05
C PHE A 752 28.63 -34.95 11.69
N THR A 753 29.52 -34.45 12.55
CA THR A 753 30.62 -35.19 13.17
C THR A 753 30.60 -35.02 14.70
N GLY A 754 31.26 -35.92 15.39
CA GLY A 754 31.41 -35.89 16.84
C GLY A 754 32.75 -36.41 17.32
N THR A 755 33.33 -35.70 18.28
CA THR A 755 34.53 -36.14 19.00
C THR A 755 34.22 -36.31 20.48
N SER A 756 34.87 -37.23 21.15
CA SER A 756 34.57 -37.54 22.56
C SER A 756 35.80 -37.50 23.48
N THR A 757 35.52 -37.14 24.71
CA THR A 757 36.39 -37.42 25.86
C THR A 757 35.70 -38.43 26.78
N LYS A 758 36.24 -38.65 27.98
CA LYS A 758 35.65 -39.54 29.00
C LYS A 758 34.20 -39.17 29.35
N ASN A 759 33.91 -37.87 29.53
CA ASN A 759 32.61 -37.40 30.01
C ASN A 759 31.94 -36.36 29.09
N THR A 760 32.51 -36.12 27.90
CA THR A 760 31.93 -35.11 26.96
C THR A 760 31.92 -35.59 25.52
N ILE A 761 31.00 -35.10 24.75
CA ILE A 761 30.93 -35.24 23.28
C ILE A 761 30.79 -33.84 22.68
N THR A 762 31.70 -33.50 21.76
CA THR A 762 31.56 -32.27 20.95
C THR A 762 31.03 -32.65 19.58
N LEU A 763 29.86 -32.14 19.27
CA LEU A 763 29.18 -32.27 17.97
C LEU A 763 29.47 -31.06 17.10
N LYS A 764 29.71 -31.26 15.79
CA LYS A 764 29.89 -30.19 14.79
C LYS A 764 29.14 -30.51 13.52
N TRP A 765 28.67 -29.49 12.85
CA TRP A 765 27.96 -29.61 11.56
C TRP A 765 28.21 -28.39 10.68
N ASN A 766 27.90 -28.48 9.39
CA ASN A 766 28.01 -27.34 8.48
C ASN A 766 26.77 -26.42 8.60
N LYS A 767 27.00 -25.13 8.40
CA LYS A 767 25.93 -24.13 8.29
C LYS A 767 24.98 -24.52 7.16
N VAL A 768 23.67 -24.40 7.41
CA VAL A 768 22.61 -24.61 6.42
C VAL A 768 22.12 -23.26 5.93
N SER A 769 22.21 -23.03 4.62
CA SER A 769 21.76 -21.77 4.00
C SER A 769 20.29 -21.48 4.30
N GLY A 770 20.01 -20.27 4.80
CA GLY A 770 18.68 -19.81 5.16
C GLY A 770 18.14 -20.34 6.50
N ALA A 771 18.94 -21.05 7.28
CA ALA A 771 18.59 -21.41 8.66
C ALA A 771 18.65 -20.18 9.57
N THR A 772 17.77 -20.10 10.57
CA THR A 772 17.83 -19.13 11.68
C THR A 772 18.23 -19.81 12.99
N GLY A 773 18.40 -21.13 12.97
CA GLY A 773 18.81 -21.90 14.13
C GLY A 773 18.78 -23.40 13.91
N TYR A 774 19.08 -24.16 14.95
CA TYR A 774 19.19 -25.61 14.92
C TYR A 774 18.56 -26.27 16.14
N TYR A 775 17.91 -27.41 15.92
CA TYR A 775 17.55 -28.38 16.98
C TYR A 775 18.59 -29.49 16.99
N VAL A 776 19.16 -29.76 18.15
CA VAL A 776 19.98 -30.94 18.37
C VAL A 776 19.18 -31.95 19.20
N TYR A 777 19.13 -33.18 18.72
CA TYR A 777 18.36 -34.25 19.34
C TYR A 777 19.33 -35.32 19.85
N ARG A 778 18.99 -35.92 20.99
CA ARG A 778 19.63 -37.13 21.51
C ARG A 778 18.59 -38.26 21.55
N TYR A 779 19.02 -39.45 21.15
CA TYR A 779 18.20 -40.64 21.27
C TYR A 779 18.01 -41.01 22.73
N ASP A 780 16.79 -41.23 23.14
CA ASP A 780 16.41 -41.71 24.48
C ASP A 780 15.94 -43.18 24.35
N ALA A 781 16.77 -44.12 24.86
CA ALA A 781 16.48 -45.56 24.80
C ALA A 781 15.21 -45.95 25.58
N LYS A 782 14.84 -45.23 26.66
CA LYS A 782 13.63 -45.53 27.45
C LYS A 782 12.35 -45.26 26.66
N SER A 783 12.30 -44.15 25.88
CA SER A 783 11.15 -43.82 25.10
C SER A 783 11.25 -44.24 23.62
N ASN A 784 12.34 -44.89 23.23
CA ASN A 784 12.63 -45.30 21.84
C ASN A 784 12.47 -44.17 20.84
N SER A 785 12.87 -42.95 21.23
CA SER A 785 12.64 -41.74 20.43
C SER A 785 13.75 -40.73 20.59
N TYR A 786 13.83 -39.77 19.64
CA TYR A 786 14.75 -38.64 19.73
C TYR A 786 14.10 -37.48 20.48
N LYS A 787 14.69 -37.07 21.60
CA LYS A 787 14.30 -35.89 22.37
C LYS A 787 15.20 -34.70 22.06
N THR A 788 14.64 -33.51 22.04
CA THR A 788 15.40 -32.28 21.88
C THR A 788 16.35 -32.10 23.05
N LEU A 789 17.64 -32.08 22.75
CA LEU A 789 18.70 -31.85 23.73
C LEU A 789 18.89 -30.33 23.94
N ILE A 790 18.99 -29.59 22.82
CA ILE A 790 19.20 -28.13 22.84
C ILE A 790 18.63 -27.49 21.57
N THR A 791 18.22 -26.25 21.69
CA THR A 791 17.78 -25.38 20.56
C THR A 791 18.69 -24.18 20.48
N PHE A 792 19.27 -23.95 19.32
CA PHE A 792 20.02 -22.72 19.00
C PHE A 792 19.19 -21.81 18.13
N ASN A 793 18.97 -20.58 18.58
CA ASN A 793 18.26 -19.52 17.81
C ASN A 793 19.24 -18.64 17.01
N ASN A 794 20.39 -19.16 16.63
CA ASN A 794 21.43 -18.47 15.88
C ASN A 794 21.96 -19.41 14.77
N GLU A 795 21.98 -18.90 13.55
CA GLU A 795 22.44 -19.62 12.36
C GLU A 795 23.92 -19.98 12.38
N ASN A 796 24.72 -19.28 13.19
CA ASN A 796 26.15 -19.51 13.35
C ASN A 796 26.48 -20.52 14.46
N SER A 797 25.49 -21.00 15.20
CA SER A 797 25.68 -22.07 16.20
C SER A 797 25.79 -23.42 15.51
N ILE A 798 26.99 -23.77 15.05
CA ILE A 798 27.31 -25.00 14.26
C ILE A 798 28.06 -26.04 15.06
N SER A 799 28.15 -25.89 16.37
CA SER A 799 28.75 -26.89 17.27
C SER A 799 28.12 -26.83 18.66
N VAL A 800 28.23 -27.91 19.38
CA VAL A 800 27.83 -28.00 20.79
C VAL A 800 28.69 -29.03 21.52
N ARG A 801 29.09 -28.72 22.75
CA ARG A 801 29.73 -29.63 23.68
C ARG A 801 28.70 -30.11 24.69
N VAL A 802 28.43 -31.42 24.64
CA VAL A 802 27.53 -32.12 25.57
C VAL A 802 28.39 -32.66 26.71
N THR A 803 28.07 -32.30 27.94
CA THR A 803 28.80 -32.66 29.14
C THR A 803 27.99 -33.60 30.06
N GLY A 804 28.60 -34.13 31.14
CA GLY A 804 27.91 -34.99 32.09
C GLY A 804 27.52 -36.36 31.54
N LEU A 805 28.29 -36.88 30.58
CA LEU A 805 28.07 -38.18 29.98
C LEU A 805 28.82 -39.27 30.74
N ASN A 806 28.26 -40.48 30.76
CA ASN A 806 28.92 -41.65 31.33
C ASN A 806 30.07 -42.09 30.43
N PRO A 807 31.22 -42.50 31.02
CA PRO A 807 32.34 -43.08 30.28
C PRO A 807 31.91 -44.35 29.52
N ASN A 808 32.64 -44.68 28.48
CA ASN A 808 32.47 -45.90 27.66
C ASN A 808 31.01 -46.14 27.22
N THR A 809 30.25 -45.07 26.97
CA THR A 809 28.81 -45.13 26.70
C THR A 809 28.53 -44.56 25.32
N LYS A 810 27.75 -45.29 24.51
CA LYS A 810 27.32 -44.91 23.17
C LYS A 810 26.13 -43.97 23.25
N TYR A 811 26.25 -42.77 22.65
CA TYR A 811 25.18 -41.79 22.50
C TYR A 811 24.91 -41.52 21.03
N THR A 812 23.63 -41.43 20.68
CA THR A 812 23.22 -41.17 19.28
C THR A 812 22.50 -39.85 19.16
N TYR A 813 22.90 -39.03 18.19
CA TYR A 813 22.41 -37.68 17.99
C TYR A 813 21.90 -37.49 16.57
N LYS A 814 21.00 -36.46 16.40
CA LYS A 814 20.58 -35.90 15.14
C LYS A 814 20.54 -34.37 15.24
N VAL A 815 20.71 -33.70 14.12
CA VAL A 815 20.57 -32.24 14.02
C VAL A 815 19.57 -31.87 12.93
N MET A 816 18.79 -30.82 13.16
CA MET A 816 17.82 -30.30 12.18
C MET A 816 17.90 -28.79 12.18
N ALA A 817 18.12 -28.18 11.01
CA ALA A 817 18.05 -26.76 10.83
C ALA A 817 16.58 -26.29 10.84
N PHE A 818 16.32 -25.05 11.29
CA PHE A 818 15.01 -24.43 11.14
C PHE A 818 15.12 -22.96 10.72
N LYS A 819 14.04 -22.45 10.14
CA LYS A 819 13.88 -21.02 9.79
C LYS A 819 12.64 -20.48 10.48
N LYS A 820 12.79 -19.43 11.28
CA LYS A 820 11.65 -18.66 11.80
C LYS A 820 11.09 -17.78 10.69
N THR A 821 9.79 -17.76 10.54
CA THR A 821 9.04 -16.93 9.58
C THR A 821 7.88 -16.29 10.30
N ASN A 822 7.28 -15.25 9.74
CA ASN A 822 6.10 -14.58 10.30
C ASN A 822 4.89 -15.54 10.47
N SER A 823 4.84 -16.62 9.70
CA SER A 823 3.77 -17.64 9.76
C SER A 823 4.13 -18.87 10.60
N GLY A 824 5.26 -18.86 11.34
CA GLY A 824 5.71 -19.96 12.16
C GLY A 824 7.12 -20.47 11.81
N THR A 825 7.48 -21.65 12.28
CA THR A 825 8.82 -22.24 12.09
C THR A 825 8.81 -23.27 10.96
N LEU A 826 9.59 -23.01 9.91
CA LEU A 826 9.88 -23.96 8.85
C LEU A 826 11.04 -24.87 9.30
N LYS A 827 10.74 -26.14 9.59
CA LYS A 827 11.73 -27.14 9.96
C LYS A 827 12.45 -27.66 8.71
N GLY A 828 13.71 -28.06 8.85
CA GLY A 828 14.49 -28.68 7.79
C GLY A 828 14.36 -30.22 7.77
N ASP A 829 15.01 -30.85 6.81
CA ASP A 829 15.25 -32.30 6.85
C ASP A 829 16.20 -32.60 8.00
N ILE A 830 15.94 -33.69 8.71
CA ILE A 830 16.76 -34.10 9.83
C ILE A 830 18.01 -34.83 9.34
N SER A 831 19.15 -34.65 9.98
CA SER A 831 20.41 -35.34 9.66
C SER A 831 20.31 -36.85 9.79
N LYS A 832 21.22 -37.58 9.16
CA LYS A 832 21.48 -38.99 9.53
C LYS A 832 21.86 -39.05 11.02
N ALA A 833 21.58 -40.17 11.63
CA ALA A 833 21.99 -40.41 13.02
C ALA A 833 23.52 -40.52 13.13
N LEU A 834 24.10 -39.85 14.09
CA LEU A 834 25.49 -39.92 14.45
C LEU A 834 25.62 -40.58 15.81
N SER A 835 26.32 -41.72 15.87
CA SER A 835 26.65 -42.40 17.12
C SER A 835 28.09 -42.11 17.52
N VAL A 836 28.29 -41.71 18.76
CA VAL A 836 29.62 -41.44 19.32
C VAL A 836 29.70 -42.10 20.68
N THR A 837 30.80 -42.79 20.94
CA THR A 837 31.07 -43.46 22.25
C THR A 837 32.04 -42.57 23.04
N THR A 838 31.76 -42.30 24.28
CA THR A 838 32.70 -41.64 25.21
C THR A 838 33.89 -42.52 25.48
N LYS A 839 35.05 -41.90 25.69
CA LYS A 839 36.26 -42.64 26.02
C LYS A 839 36.11 -43.36 27.38
N LYS A 840 36.93 -44.39 27.59
CA LYS A 840 37.00 -45.14 28.87
C LYS A 840 37.50 -44.27 30.01
#